data_908c5f9b29bbaf42fb151b8b9219df45
#
_entry.id   908c5f9b29bbaf42fb151b8b9219df45
#
_cell.length_a   1.000
_cell.length_b   1.000
_cell.length_c   1.000
_cell.angle_alpha   90.00
_cell.angle_beta   90.00
_cell.angle_gamma   90.00
#
_symmetry.space_group_name_H-M   'P 1'
#
loop_
_entity.id
_entity.type
_entity.pdbx_description
1 polymer ?
#
loop_
_entity_poly.entity_id
_entity_poly.type
_entity_poly.pdbx_seq_one_letter_code
_entity_poly.pdbx_strand_id
1 'polypeptide(L)'
;MRIRSIIIIFCLLSSIAVQIHSQQVADSIFATYFARSQAYADAYPREKAYLHLDNTSYYIGDTIWYKAYVVTAEQNQPSPISTPLYVELLDQLGNTSERQIIQLRDGEGEGQFILTKALFSGFYEIRAYTKWMLAFSEKQYFSRTIPVYRKRRNEVDENRSIITYRMDESMKQRPRSKEKDFMIRFFPEGGQLVEGVPSVVAFEATSKEEGTVGISGTVYGPDDVELAQFTTLHDGMGCFTYTPTDKQAKAVVTYQDKKYSFQLPKALPQGYVLNVTSKEKALVIKVLRNSTSLKDTLALFISHQGRPLMYQTIDFKDQTVYHLPLSTQGLPGGVIQLSLMNSNGATLCERFCYVMPSPSLQLTATSTNALYYPFEPIEYHISMKNHTGQPIQGHFSVAVRDASKSDFQRFDQTIYTDLLLTSDLKGYIHQPGYYFANNSPRRRVALDNLLMIHGWRKYDISQAISATPEIPIYLPETRLTLHGQVTSFLRNKEQKDISVSVIARRDTISAAGTTVTDSLGFFHIPMDAFNGSMSAAIQTRRKGKKLNRKTNISLFRNFTPELRKYAYEELHPKWEDISGLSWWSSLSDSLYLDSIMGHDTHLLDQVTIKAKRTKYKKILAFEQSVRAYYDIPKELDRMRDEGKFMDYFPWLMTTLNPNIQVKSKWKGDPPFITMKYKNHYILCVINGVLYSTFDRELFIDKNIDAIKSVMICDGTTASAGIDDDSAYHLSDESLKNHMETSRLSPFEEKALKSYLNNTTPNNQPGNQFAICYITTIDNWDPEKKYQSRGIRNTQIQGYSQPIEFYSPYYPDISKGQGNDHRRTIYWNPKVTTDENGVAIIRCNNANSSTFLTISCEALYNGQPAAINMHSIKSVSYTHLRAHETDQY
;
A
#
# COMPACT_ATOMS: atom_id res chain seq x y z
N MET A 1 -54.07 12.17 -57.01
CA MET A 1 -53.55 12.91 -55.87
C MET A 1 -53.82 12.20 -54.52
N ARG A 2 -54.99 11.64 -54.22
CA ARG A 2 -55.30 10.98 -52.91
C ARG A 2 -54.53 9.72 -52.59
N ILE A 3 -54.12 8.89 -53.55
CA ILE A 3 -53.36 7.64 -53.30
C ILE A 3 -51.91 7.93 -52.84
N ARG A 4 -51.26 8.96 -53.45
CA ARG A 4 -49.89 9.36 -52.98
C ARG A 4 -49.84 9.91 -51.57
N SER A 5 -50.86 10.64 -51.13
CA SER A 5 -51.00 11.17 -49.82
C SER A 5 -51.22 10.07 -48.76
N ILE A 6 -51.99 9.01 -49.10
CA ILE A 6 -52.23 7.87 -48.19
C ILE A 6 -50.94 7.04 -47.98
N ILE A 7 -50.15 6.82 -49.05
CA ILE A 7 -48.88 6.10 -49.04
C ILE A 7 -47.84 6.86 -48.17
N ILE A 8 -47.77 8.19 -48.29
CA ILE A 8 -46.91 9.05 -47.53
C ILE A 8 -47.28 9.02 -46.03
N ILE A 9 -48.54 9.04 -45.67
CA ILE A 9 -49.06 8.97 -44.31
C ILE A 9 -48.80 7.58 -43.75
N PHE A 10 -48.94 6.50 -44.50
CA PHE A 10 -48.68 5.14 -44.07
C PHE A 10 -47.16 4.90 -43.86
N CYS A 11 -46.31 5.45 -44.73
CA CYS A 11 -44.85 5.44 -44.56
C CYS A 11 -44.40 6.27 -43.35
N LEU A 12 -45.03 7.43 -43.08
CA LEU A 12 -44.75 8.24 -41.88
C LEU A 12 -45.21 7.54 -40.60
N LEU A 13 -46.41 6.95 -40.60
CA LEU A 13 -46.88 6.18 -39.43
C LEU A 13 -46.08 4.93 -39.17
N SER A 14 -45.62 4.21 -40.21
CA SER A 14 -44.74 3.04 -40.06
C SER A 14 -43.34 3.43 -39.59
N SER A 15 -42.80 4.56 -40.05
CA SER A 15 -41.50 5.05 -39.56
C SER A 15 -41.57 5.51 -38.08
N ILE A 16 -42.67 6.15 -37.65
CA ILE A 16 -42.91 6.53 -36.26
C ILE A 16 -43.08 5.25 -35.39
N ALA A 17 -43.85 4.26 -35.87
CA ALA A 17 -44.04 3.01 -35.15
C ALA A 17 -42.71 2.22 -34.99
N VAL A 18 -41.88 2.20 -36.01
CA VAL A 18 -40.55 1.58 -35.97
C VAL A 18 -39.62 2.34 -35.00
N GLN A 19 -39.66 3.68 -34.95
CA GLN A 19 -38.90 4.48 -34.01
C GLN A 19 -39.35 4.26 -32.58
N ILE A 20 -40.65 4.24 -32.29
CA ILE A 20 -41.19 3.97 -30.97
C ILE A 20 -40.80 2.55 -30.52
N HIS A 21 -40.88 1.56 -31.41
CA HIS A 21 -40.52 0.18 -31.10
C HIS A 21 -39.01 0.03 -30.84
N SER A 22 -38.13 0.70 -31.61
CA SER A 22 -36.70 0.68 -31.42
C SER A 22 -36.26 1.34 -30.09
N GLN A 23 -36.94 2.41 -29.70
CA GLN A 23 -36.68 3.10 -28.43
C GLN A 23 -37.16 2.27 -27.23
N GLN A 24 -38.31 1.59 -27.33
CA GLN A 24 -38.75 0.66 -26.27
C GLN A 24 -37.83 -0.55 -26.12
N VAL A 25 -37.30 -1.11 -27.21
CA VAL A 25 -36.32 -2.20 -27.16
C VAL A 25 -35.00 -1.74 -26.57
N ALA A 26 -34.54 -0.55 -26.92
CA ALA A 26 -33.33 0.04 -26.34
C ALA A 26 -33.44 0.27 -24.85
N ASP A 27 -34.54 0.85 -24.40
CA ASP A 27 -34.79 1.05 -22.96
C ASP A 27 -34.82 -0.28 -22.21
N SER A 28 -35.37 -1.34 -22.81
CA SER A 28 -35.39 -2.70 -22.23
C SER A 28 -33.98 -3.30 -22.09
N ILE A 29 -33.09 -3.07 -23.06
CA ILE A 29 -31.68 -3.56 -22.97
C ILE A 29 -30.95 -2.86 -21.83
N PHE A 30 -31.00 -1.52 -21.78
CA PHE A 30 -30.29 -0.76 -20.74
C PHE A 30 -30.89 -0.98 -19.35
N ALA A 31 -32.23 -1.15 -19.26
CA ALA A 31 -32.87 -1.58 -18.02
C ALA A 31 -32.35 -2.95 -17.54
N THR A 32 -32.13 -3.88 -18.47
CA THR A 32 -31.53 -5.18 -18.16
C THR A 32 -30.10 -5.04 -17.65
N TYR A 33 -29.27 -4.22 -18.31
CA TYR A 33 -27.90 -3.96 -17.84
C TYR A 33 -27.90 -3.29 -16.48
N PHE A 34 -28.77 -2.34 -16.26
CA PHE A 34 -28.91 -1.67 -14.97
C PHE A 34 -29.31 -2.66 -13.86
N ALA A 35 -30.34 -3.48 -14.10
CA ALA A 35 -30.79 -4.48 -13.15
C ALA A 35 -29.69 -5.53 -12.82
N ARG A 36 -28.96 -6.02 -13.81
CA ARG A 36 -27.83 -6.93 -13.61
C ARG A 36 -26.73 -6.29 -12.78
N SER A 37 -26.39 -5.03 -13.10
CA SER A 37 -25.35 -4.29 -12.38
C SER A 37 -25.75 -4.03 -10.92
N GLN A 38 -27.03 -3.75 -10.64
CA GLN A 38 -27.54 -3.67 -9.28
C GLN A 38 -27.45 -5.01 -8.56
N ALA A 39 -27.93 -6.09 -9.20
CA ALA A 39 -27.88 -7.43 -8.63
C ALA A 39 -26.43 -7.88 -8.34
N TYR A 40 -25.47 -7.53 -9.19
CA TYR A 40 -24.07 -7.77 -8.98
C TYR A 40 -23.52 -7.00 -7.76
N ALA A 41 -23.84 -5.73 -7.65
CA ALA A 41 -23.43 -4.90 -6.52
C ALA A 41 -24.05 -5.40 -5.19
N ASP A 42 -25.29 -5.87 -5.20
CA ASP A 42 -25.97 -6.45 -4.03
C ASP A 42 -25.35 -7.80 -3.63
N ALA A 43 -25.00 -8.63 -4.61
CA ALA A 43 -24.37 -9.94 -4.35
C ALA A 43 -22.92 -9.81 -3.86
N TYR A 44 -22.20 -8.80 -4.31
CA TYR A 44 -20.78 -8.60 -4.06
C TYR A 44 -20.46 -7.18 -3.52
N PRO A 45 -20.96 -6.83 -2.32
CA PRO A 45 -20.70 -5.52 -1.71
C PRO A 45 -19.21 -5.33 -1.45
N ARG A 46 -18.69 -4.15 -1.78
CA ARG A 46 -17.25 -3.83 -1.69
C ARG A 46 -16.91 -3.19 -0.35
N GLU A 47 -15.67 -3.41 0.08
CA GLU A 47 -15.08 -2.79 1.27
C GLU A 47 -13.96 -1.83 0.88
N LYS A 48 -13.73 -0.82 1.73
CA LYS A 48 -12.56 0.04 1.74
C LYS A 48 -11.87 -0.03 3.09
N ALA A 49 -10.55 0.03 3.10
CA ALA A 49 -9.77 0.17 4.34
C ALA A 49 -9.05 1.52 4.37
N TYR A 50 -8.92 2.07 5.55
CA TYR A 50 -8.13 3.27 5.84
C TYR A 50 -7.38 3.11 7.17
N LEU A 51 -6.16 3.65 7.26
CA LEU A 51 -5.39 3.71 8.49
C LEU A 51 -5.06 5.16 8.86
N HIS A 52 -5.48 5.60 10.02
CA HIS A 52 -4.97 6.80 10.66
C HIS A 52 -3.68 6.45 11.40
N LEU A 53 -2.58 7.07 11.02
CA LEU A 53 -1.26 6.87 11.64
C LEU A 53 -0.97 7.99 12.64
N ASP A 54 -0.26 7.65 13.71
CA ASP A 54 0.12 8.64 14.74
C ASP A 54 1.11 9.69 14.22
N ASN A 55 1.93 9.37 13.20
CA ASN A 55 2.92 10.28 12.64
C ASN A 55 3.03 10.13 11.11
N THR A 56 3.71 11.08 10.48
CA THR A 56 3.97 11.12 9.03
C THR A 56 5.35 10.61 8.66
N SER A 57 6.28 10.55 9.62
CA SER A 57 7.64 10.05 9.47
C SER A 57 8.09 9.39 10.77
N TYR A 58 9.03 8.45 10.69
CA TYR A 58 9.48 7.65 11.83
C TYR A 58 10.98 7.48 11.84
N TYR A 59 11.52 7.05 12.99
CA TYR A 59 12.90 6.64 13.16
C TYR A 59 12.99 5.16 13.50
N ILE A 60 14.12 4.55 13.18
CA ILE A 60 14.44 3.24 13.70
C ILE A 60 14.45 3.30 15.24
N GLY A 61 13.60 2.50 15.87
CA GLY A 61 13.33 2.51 17.30
C GLY A 61 11.95 3.05 17.68
N ASP A 62 11.32 3.84 16.79
CA ASP A 62 9.94 4.31 17.00
C ASP A 62 8.94 3.15 16.87
N THR A 63 7.75 3.39 17.37
CA THR A 63 6.56 2.57 17.13
C THR A 63 5.58 3.34 16.25
N ILE A 64 5.15 2.73 15.16
CA ILE A 64 4.08 3.23 14.32
C ILE A 64 2.77 2.79 14.95
N TRP A 65 1.96 3.72 15.43
CA TRP A 65 0.64 3.45 15.94
C TRP A 65 -0.40 3.72 14.87
N TYR A 66 -1.42 2.89 14.80
CA TYR A 66 -2.49 3.10 13.83
C TYR A 66 -3.87 2.68 14.34
N LYS A 67 -4.87 3.41 13.87
CA LYS A 67 -6.28 3.05 13.94
C LYS A 67 -6.73 2.67 12.54
N ALA A 68 -7.37 1.51 12.44
CA ALA A 68 -7.94 1.02 11.20
C ALA A 68 -9.46 1.28 11.14
N TYR A 69 -9.92 1.67 9.98
CA TYR A 69 -11.33 1.78 9.62
C TYR A 69 -11.57 0.93 8.37
N VAL A 70 -12.53 0.02 8.43
CA VAL A 70 -13.00 -0.77 7.28
C VAL A 70 -14.48 -0.49 7.09
N VAL A 71 -14.81 -0.01 5.91
CA VAL A 71 -16.14 0.47 5.58
C VAL A 71 -16.68 -0.19 4.33
N THR A 72 -18.03 -0.19 4.21
CA THR A 72 -18.69 -0.49 2.94
C THR A 72 -18.36 0.63 1.94
N ALA A 73 -17.96 0.28 0.73
CA ALA A 73 -17.48 1.26 -0.24
C ALA A 73 -18.55 2.29 -0.62
N GLU A 74 -19.81 1.89 -0.69
CA GLU A 74 -20.91 2.72 -1.20
C GLU A 74 -21.34 3.82 -0.23
N GLN A 75 -21.38 3.51 1.07
CA GLN A 75 -21.95 4.38 2.08
C GLN A 75 -20.96 4.78 3.16
N ASN A 76 -19.73 4.28 3.10
CA ASN A 76 -18.70 4.43 4.12
C ASN A 76 -19.17 4.03 5.54
N GLN A 77 -20.20 3.17 5.65
CA GLN A 77 -20.64 2.61 6.92
C GLN A 77 -19.63 1.57 7.40
N PRO A 78 -19.44 1.41 8.72
CA PRO A 78 -18.62 0.33 9.26
C PRO A 78 -18.99 -1.02 8.63
N SER A 79 -18.00 -1.74 8.11
CA SER A 79 -18.28 -2.98 7.37
C SER A 79 -18.57 -4.15 8.29
N PRO A 80 -19.67 -4.88 8.07
CA PRO A 80 -19.95 -6.13 8.77
C PRO A 80 -19.40 -7.36 8.02
N ILE A 81 -18.76 -7.18 6.86
CA ILE A 81 -18.44 -8.26 5.92
C ILE A 81 -17.23 -9.07 6.38
N SER A 82 -16.15 -8.38 6.77
CA SER A 82 -14.89 -9.01 7.16
C SER A 82 -14.53 -8.72 8.61
N THR A 83 -14.05 -9.73 9.34
CA THR A 83 -13.52 -9.56 10.70
C THR A 83 -11.99 -9.49 10.72
N PRO A 84 -11.21 -10.32 10.00
CA PRO A 84 -9.77 -10.15 9.90
C PRO A 84 -9.39 -9.03 8.92
N LEU A 85 -8.58 -8.08 9.40
CA LEU A 85 -7.87 -7.11 8.58
C LEU A 85 -6.39 -7.46 8.57
N TYR A 86 -5.82 -7.58 7.39
CA TYR A 86 -4.39 -7.82 7.20
C TYR A 86 -3.68 -6.48 7.03
N VAL A 87 -2.72 -6.21 7.92
CA VAL A 87 -1.89 -5.00 7.86
C VAL A 87 -0.44 -5.41 7.69
N GLU A 88 0.22 -4.87 6.68
CA GLU A 88 1.59 -5.22 6.32
C GLU A 88 2.48 -3.99 6.31
N LEU A 89 3.68 -4.15 6.83
CA LEU A 89 4.78 -3.21 6.69
C LEU A 89 5.76 -3.78 5.67
N LEU A 90 5.91 -3.11 4.53
CA LEU A 90 6.83 -3.52 3.47
C LEU A 90 8.04 -2.61 3.43
N ASP A 91 9.19 -3.20 3.17
CA ASP A 91 10.41 -2.44 2.90
C ASP A 91 10.37 -1.80 1.50
N GLN A 92 11.36 -0.96 1.21
CA GLN A 92 11.48 -0.26 -0.07
C GLN A 92 11.63 -1.19 -1.30
N LEU A 93 11.92 -2.47 -1.09
CA LEU A 93 12.01 -3.48 -2.15
C LEU A 93 10.68 -4.24 -2.32
N GLY A 94 9.70 -3.94 -1.47
CA GLY A 94 8.40 -4.59 -1.46
C GLY A 94 8.36 -5.90 -0.69
N ASN A 95 9.39 -6.22 0.10
CA ASN A 95 9.33 -7.39 0.96
C ASN A 95 8.55 -7.07 2.23
N THR A 96 7.72 -7.98 2.67
CA THR A 96 6.98 -7.85 3.92
C THR A 96 7.95 -7.98 5.10
N SER A 97 8.19 -6.87 5.79
CA SER A 97 8.99 -6.83 7.02
C SER A 97 8.21 -7.40 8.20
N GLU A 98 6.94 -7.04 8.30
CA GLU A 98 6.02 -7.55 9.32
C GLU A 98 4.59 -7.62 8.76
N ARG A 99 3.82 -8.62 9.18
CA ARG A 99 2.40 -8.78 8.89
C ARG A 99 1.63 -8.98 10.17
N GLN A 100 0.57 -8.22 10.33
CA GLN A 100 -0.37 -8.30 11.44
C GLN A 100 -1.75 -8.68 10.94
N ILE A 101 -2.50 -9.37 11.79
CA ILE A 101 -3.93 -9.65 11.58
C ILE A 101 -4.68 -8.92 12.69
N ILE A 102 -5.44 -7.92 12.32
CA ILE A 102 -6.21 -7.12 13.27
C ILE A 102 -7.64 -7.61 13.31
N GLN A 103 -8.18 -7.77 14.53
CA GLN A 103 -9.58 -8.09 14.69
C GLN A 103 -10.42 -6.82 14.56
N LEU A 104 -11.26 -6.77 13.56
CA LEU A 104 -12.25 -5.69 13.41
C LEU A 104 -13.44 -5.95 14.30
N ARG A 105 -13.90 -4.88 14.98
CA ARG A 105 -15.14 -4.81 15.73
C ARG A 105 -15.89 -3.58 15.23
N ASP A 106 -17.06 -3.77 14.70
CA ASP A 106 -17.84 -2.70 14.08
C ASP A 106 -17.04 -1.93 13.02
N GLY A 107 -16.28 -2.66 12.17
CA GLY A 107 -15.43 -2.08 11.13
C GLY A 107 -14.18 -1.37 11.62
N GLU A 108 -13.86 -1.40 12.91
CA GLU A 108 -12.71 -0.71 13.49
C GLU A 108 -11.71 -1.68 14.13
N GLY A 109 -10.45 -1.30 14.11
CA GLY A 109 -9.38 -2.02 14.76
C GLY A 109 -8.18 -1.12 15.03
N GLU A 110 -7.21 -1.63 15.79
CA GLU A 110 -6.01 -0.88 16.15
C GLU A 110 -4.79 -1.80 16.19
N GLY A 111 -3.61 -1.23 16.00
CA GLY A 111 -2.36 -1.97 16.07
C GLY A 111 -1.14 -1.05 16.04
N GLN A 112 0.04 -1.69 16.04
CA GLN A 112 1.31 -0.97 16.04
C GLN A 112 2.41 -1.79 15.37
N PHE A 113 3.35 -1.13 14.70
CA PHE A 113 4.61 -1.74 14.24
C PHE A 113 5.78 -1.18 15.02
N ILE A 114 6.60 -2.05 15.60
CA ILE A 114 7.82 -1.65 16.30
C ILE A 114 8.96 -1.64 15.28
N LEU A 115 9.52 -0.48 15.01
CA LEU A 115 10.64 -0.32 14.08
C LEU A 115 11.95 -0.71 14.76
N THR A 116 12.21 -2.01 14.78
CA THR A 116 13.40 -2.57 15.45
C THR A 116 14.70 -2.14 14.76
N LYS A 117 15.83 -2.22 15.47
CA LYS A 117 17.16 -1.93 14.94
C LYS A 117 17.59 -2.81 13.77
N ALA A 118 16.91 -3.94 13.56
CA ALA A 118 17.16 -4.83 12.43
C ALA A 118 16.66 -4.26 11.10
N LEU A 119 15.77 -3.27 11.13
CA LEU A 119 15.25 -2.60 9.95
C LEU A 119 16.26 -1.59 9.39
N PHE A 120 16.15 -1.32 8.11
CA PHE A 120 16.94 -0.30 7.42
C PHE A 120 16.18 1.03 7.38
N SER A 121 16.92 2.14 7.35
CA SER A 121 16.32 3.42 6.99
C SER A 121 15.92 3.42 5.51
N GLY A 122 14.83 4.09 5.19
CA GLY A 122 14.29 4.17 3.84
C GLY A 122 12.79 4.42 3.85
N PHE A 123 12.15 4.19 2.73
CA PHE A 123 10.71 4.31 2.66
C PHE A 123 10.05 2.95 2.81
N TYR A 124 9.09 2.91 3.69
CA TYR A 124 8.26 1.73 3.95
C TYR A 124 6.86 1.98 3.44
N GLU A 125 6.24 0.95 2.90
CA GLU A 125 4.82 0.96 2.54
C GLU A 125 4.04 0.25 3.63
N ILE A 126 3.00 0.91 4.16
CA ILE A 126 2.01 0.27 5.02
C ILE A 126 0.78 -0.01 4.16
N ARG A 127 0.34 -1.28 4.14
CA ARG A 127 -0.88 -1.71 3.45
C ARG A 127 -1.87 -2.28 4.43
N ALA A 128 -3.17 -2.02 4.19
CA ALA A 128 -4.24 -2.65 4.94
C ALA A 128 -5.35 -3.14 4.00
N TYR A 129 -5.74 -4.39 4.13
CA TYR A 129 -6.74 -5.02 3.27
C TYR A 129 -7.43 -6.19 3.98
N THR A 130 -8.70 -6.42 3.62
CA THR A 130 -9.37 -7.67 3.89
C THR A 130 -9.13 -8.63 2.73
N LYS A 131 -9.27 -9.93 2.96
CA LYS A 131 -9.17 -10.91 1.89
C LYS A 131 -10.25 -10.71 0.82
N TRP A 132 -11.42 -10.24 1.23
CA TRP A 132 -12.51 -9.89 0.34
C TRP A 132 -12.15 -8.78 -0.66
N MET A 133 -11.39 -7.78 -0.24
CA MET A 133 -10.91 -6.72 -1.14
C MET A 133 -10.04 -7.25 -2.28
N LEU A 134 -9.36 -8.38 -2.09
CA LEU A 134 -8.52 -9.00 -3.12
C LEU A 134 -9.33 -9.77 -4.18
N ALA A 135 -10.62 -9.97 -3.95
CA ALA A 135 -11.53 -10.62 -4.89
C ALA A 135 -11.85 -9.74 -6.11
N PHE A 136 -11.53 -8.46 -6.05
CA PHE A 136 -11.85 -7.47 -7.06
C PHE A 136 -10.58 -6.91 -7.72
N SER A 137 -10.71 -6.58 -9.00
CA SER A 137 -9.61 -5.99 -9.79
C SER A 137 -9.27 -4.55 -9.38
N GLU A 138 -10.19 -3.87 -8.71
CA GLU A 138 -10.14 -2.44 -8.45
C GLU A 138 -9.15 -2.00 -7.37
N LYS A 139 -8.57 -2.92 -6.63
CA LYS A 139 -7.53 -2.67 -5.60
C LYS A 139 -7.91 -1.56 -4.62
N GLN A 140 -8.97 -1.80 -3.85
CA GLN A 140 -9.52 -0.85 -2.86
C GLN A 140 -8.86 -0.95 -1.49
N TYR A 141 -7.66 -1.49 -1.41
CA TYR A 141 -6.91 -1.56 -0.17
C TYR A 141 -6.17 -0.25 0.12
N PHE A 142 -6.01 0.05 1.39
CA PHE A 142 -5.18 1.16 1.85
C PHE A 142 -3.71 0.90 1.57
N SER A 143 -3.00 1.93 1.14
CA SER A 143 -1.56 1.92 1.03
C SER A 143 -1.02 3.33 1.22
N ARG A 144 -0.03 3.44 2.09
CA ARG A 144 0.67 4.69 2.35
C ARG A 144 2.16 4.43 2.48
N THR A 145 2.95 5.26 1.82
CA THR A 145 4.41 5.23 1.94
C THR A 145 4.85 6.22 3.01
N ILE A 146 5.70 5.77 3.91
CA ILE A 146 6.24 6.55 5.02
C ILE A 146 7.76 6.51 5.03
N PRO A 147 8.45 7.64 5.33
CA PRO A 147 9.88 7.66 5.54
C PRO A 147 10.23 7.13 6.94
N VAL A 148 11.24 6.26 6.99
CA VAL A 148 11.83 5.75 8.23
C VAL A 148 13.30 6.10 8.23
N TYR A 149 13.72 6.95 9.16
CA TYR A 149 15.06 7.48 9.27
C TYR A 149 15.91 6.67 10.24
N ARG A 150 17.21 6.69 10.03
CA ARG A 150 18.18 6.22 11.00
C ARG A 150 18.94 7.43 11.56
N LYS A 151 19.23 7.42 12.83
CA LYS A 151 20.08 8.42 13.44
C LYS A 151 21.49 8.41 12.85
N ARG A 152 22.04 9.58 12.58
CA ARG A 152 23.42 9.74 12.13
C ARG A 152 24.41 9.26 13.18
N ARG A 153 25.41 8.52 12.76
CA ARG A 153 26.62 8.27 13.57
C ARG A 153 27.72 9.29 13.25
N ASN A 154 27.74 9.81 12.02
CA ASN A 154 28.66 10.85 11.55
C ASN A 154 28.13 11.42 10.20
N GLU A 155 28.62 12.61 9.79
CA GLU A 155 28.16 13.32 8.57
C GLU A 155 28.31 12.51 7.28
N VAL A 156 29.23 11.53 7.21
CA VAL A 156 29.48 10.71 6.02
C VAL A 156 28.42 9.62 5.84
N ASP A 157 27.79 9.13 6.90
CA ASP A 157 26.82 8.03 6.85
C ASP A 157 25.47 8.44 6.25
N GLU A 158 25.14 9.71 6.24
CA GLU A 158 23.82 10.18 5.82
C GLU A 158 23.56 10.10 4.34
N ASN A 159 24.48 10.64 3.55
CA ASN A 159 24.30 10.66 2.10
C ASN A 159 24.38 9.27 1.47
N ARG A 160 25.00 8.31 2.13
CA ARG A 160 25.13 6.94 1.63
C ARG A 160 24.00 5.99 2.02
N SER A 161 23.41 6.16 3.23
CA SER A 161 22.50 5.11 3.72
C SER A 161 21.10 5.16 3.12
N ILE A 162 20.57 6.35 2.85
CA ILE A 162 19.19 6.48 2.35
C ILE A 162 19.15 6.63 0.82
N ILE A 163 20.00 7.50 0.26
CA ILE A 163 19.96 7.82 -1.18
C ILE A 163 20.65 6.76 -2.03
N THR A 164 21.84 6.31 -1.64
CA THR A 164 22.63 5.38 -2.45
C THR A 164 22.08 3.96 -2.46
N TYR A 165 21.51 3.51 -1.35
CA TYR A 165 20.89 2.19 -1.25
C TYR A 165 19.68 2.08 -2.18
N ARG A 166 18.94 3.15 -2.32
CA ARG A 166 17.73 3.24 -3.13
C ARG A 166 17.99 3.29 -4.62
N MET A 167 18.90 4.15 -5.04
CA MET A 167 19.22 4.30 -6.47
C MET A 167 19.94 3.08 -7.04
N ASP A 168 20.81 2.43 -6.27
CA ASP A 168 21.63 1.32 -6.78
C ASP A 168 20.88 0.00 -6.88
N GLU A 169 20.01 -0.34 -5.93
CA GLU A 169 19.32 -1.64 -5.90
C GLU A 169 17.98 -1.64 -6.64
N SER A 170 17.16 -0.62 -6.49
CA SER A 170 15.88 -0.54 -7.20
C SER A 170 16.06 -0.29 -8.70
N MET A 171 17.10 0.43 -9.11
CA MET A 171 17.43 0.64 -10.53
C MET A 171 18.07 -0.59 -11.20
N LYS A 172 18.75 -1.46 -10.44
CA LYS A 172 19.36 -2.68 -11.02
C LYS A 172 18.34 -3.79 -11.30
N GLN A 173 17.22 -3.81 -10.58
CA GLN A 173 16.17 -4.82 -10.76
C GLN A 173 15.11 -4.45 -11.80
N ARG A 174 15.01 -3.19 -12.18
CA ARG A 174 14.15 -2.79 -13.31
C ARG A 174 14.98 -2.84 -14.60
N PRO A 175 14.48 -3.48 -15.66
CA PRO A 175 15.04 -3.21 -16.97
C PRO A 175 14.99 -1.69 -17.13
N ARG A 176 16.14 -1.07 -17.39
CA ARG A 176 16.22 0.37 -17.68
C ARG A 176 15.18 0.65 -18.76
N SER A 177 14.00 1.11 -18.39
CA SER A 177 13.09 1.67 -19.35
C SER A 177 13.86 2.82 -19.99
N LYS A 178 13.77 2.95 -21.30
CA LYS A 178 14.27 4.12 -22.04
C LYS A 178 13.34 5.31 -21.73
N GLU A 179 12.96 5.50 -20.47
CA GLU A 179 12.14 6.63 -20.03
C GLU A 179 12.94 7.89 -20.25
N LYS A 180 12.35 8.78 -20.99
CA LYS A 180 12.91 10.12 -21.23
C LYS A 180 13.02 10.81 -19.88
N ASP A 181 14.07 11.60 -19.68
CA ASP A 181 14.31 12.35 -18.43
C ASP A 181 13.15 13.31 -18.10
N PHE A 182 12.38 13.68 -19.13
CA PHE A 182 11.19 14.52 -19.03
C PHE A 182 10.07 13.98 -19.93
N MET A 183 8.83 13.91 -19.41
CA MET A 183 7.68 13.34 -20.11
C MET A 183 6.41 14.14 -19.84
N ILE A 184 5.55 14.21 -20.85
CA ILE A 184 4.18 14.70 -20.73
C ILE A 184 3.24 13.61 -21.20
N ARG A 185 2.20 13.35 -20.44
CA ARG A 185 1.10 12.46 -20.77
C ARG A 185 -0.15 13.28 -21.02
N PHE A 186 -0.94 12.93 -22.03
CA PHE A 186 -2.17 13.62 -22.39
C PHE A 186 -3.38 12.72 -22.19
N PHE A 187 -4.43 13.26 -21.60
CA PHE A 187 -5.67 12.57 -21.23
C PHE A 187 -6.87 13.31 -21.78
N PRO A 188 -7.38 12.95 -22.98
CA PRO A 188 -8.60 13.53 -23.51
C PRO A 188 -9.79 13.28 -22.60
N GLU A 189 -10.62 14.29 -22.37
CA GLU A 189 -11.85 14.13 -21.60
C GLU A 189 -12.78 13.11 -22.25
N GLY A 190 -13.31 12.18 -21.45
CA GLY A 190 -14.11 11.05 -21.95
C GLY A 190 -13.28 9.91 -22.57
N GLY A 191 -11.96 10.07 -22.68
CA GLY A 191 -11.03 9.02 -23.05
C GLY A 191 -10.50 9.03 -24.47
N GLN A 192 -11.08 9.78 -25.37
CA GLN A 192 -10.67 9.81 -26.77
C GLN A 192 -10.92 11.16 -27.41
N LEU A 193 -10.15 11.47 -28.46
CA LEU A 193 -10.37 12.60 -29.32
C LEU A 193 -11.18 12.17 -30.54
N VAL A 194 -12.05 13.05 -31.04
CA VAL A 194 -12.86 12.83 -32.24
C VAL A 194 -12.67 14.02 -33.17
N GLU A 195 -12.42 13.76 -34.46
CA GLU A 195 -12.19 14.79 -35.47
C GLU A 195 -13.34 15.81 -35.55
N GLY A 196 -12.99 17.09 -35.52
CA GLY A 196 -13.94 18.19 -35.59
C GLY A 196 -14.75 18.45 -34.30
N VAL A 197 -14.53 17.68 -33.23
CA VAL A 197 -15.23 17.90 -31.95
C VAL A 197 -14.33 18.61 -30.96
N PRO A 198 -14.69 19.82 -30.47
CA PRO A 198 -13.94 20.49 -29.42
C PRO A 198 -13.83 19.61 -28.16
N SER A 199 -12.64 19.38 -27.69
CA SER A 199 -12.35 18.48 -26.57
C SER A 199 -11.43 19.16 -25.55
N VAL A 200 -11.66 18.88 -24.27
CA VAL A 200 -10.72 19.23 -23.20
C VAL A 200 -9.68 18.11 -23.13
N VAL A 201 -8.40 18.49 -23.04
CA VAL A 201 -7.28 17.55 -22.88
C VAL A 201 -6.55 17.92 -21.61
N ALA A 202 -6.64 17.05 -20.61
CA ALA A 202 -5.81 17.17 -19.41
C ALA A 202 -4.42 16.62 -19.71
N PHE A 203 -3.41 17.11 -18.99
CA PHE A 203 -2.04 16.62 -19.11
C PHE A 203 -1.36 16.57 -17.75
N GLU A 204 -0.33 15.73 -17.66
CA GLU A 204 0.55 15.60 -16.53
C GLU A 204 2.00 15.64 -17.01
N ALA A 205 2.80 16.53 -16.42
CA ALA A 205 4.22 16.70 -16.72
C ALA A 205 5.06 16.15 -15.57
N THR A 206 5.99 15.26 -15.91
CA THR A 206 6.86 14.61 -14.93
C THR A 206 8.30 14.61 -15.39
N SER A 207 9.24 14.78 -14.45
CA SER A 207 10.66 14.54 -14.65
C SER A 207 11.13 13.40 -13.75
N LYS A 208 12.23 12.77 -14.16
CA LYS A 208 12.83 11.68 -13.40
C LYS A 208 13.45 12.17 -12.09
N GLU A 209 13.93 13.39 -12.06
CA GLU A 209 14.66 13.96 -10.93
C GLU A 209 13.72 14.66 -9.94
N GLU A 210 12.70 15.37 -10.44
CA GLU A 210 11.84 16.25 -9.62
C GLU A 210 10.43 15.66 -9.39
N GLY A 211 10.05 14.56 -10.09
CA GLY A 211 8.68 14.06 -10.06
C GLY A 211 7.76 14.93 -10.92
N THR A 212 6.67 15.45 -10.36
CA THR A 212 5.77 16.37 -11.06
C THR A 212 6.38 17.77 -11.20
N VAL A 213 6.32 18.36 -12.38
CA VAL A 213 6.99 19.63 -12.70
C VAL A 213 6.06 20.67 -13.30
N GLY A 214 6.33 21.93 -12.97
CA GLY A 214 5.64 23.10 -13.55
C GLY A 214 6.15 23.40 -14.96
N ILE A 215 5.25 23.50 -15.93
CA ILE A 215 5.58 23.80 -17.33
C ILE A 215 4.57 24.74 -17.98
N SER A 216 5.03 25.38 -19.07
CA SER A 216 4.15 26.01 -20.06
C SER A 216 4.54 25.54 -21.46
N GLY A 217 3.55 25.43 -22.34
CA GLY A 217 3.78 24.96 -23.69
C GLY A 217 2.70 25.40 -24.67
N THR A 218 2.94 25.07 -25.94
CA THR A 218 2.03 25.41 -27.05
C THR A 218 1.75 24.15 -27.87
N VAL A 219 0.51 23.99 -28.24
CA VAL A 219 0.05 22.94 -29.17
C VAL A 219 0.08 23.49 -30.58
N TYR A 220 0.77 22.80 -31.47
CA TYR A 220 0.88 23.12 -32.87
C TYR A 220 0.17 22.06 -33.74
N GLY A 221 -0.53 22.56 -34.74
CA GLY A 221 -1.05 21.73 -35.84
C GLY A 221 0.06 21.24 -36.79
N PRO A 222 -0.31 20.48 -37.83
CA PRO A 222 0.64 19.92 -38.80
C PRO A 222 1.43 20.96 -39.57
N ASP A 223 0.90 22.17 -39.76
CA ASP A 223 1.51 23.27 -40.51
C ASP A 223 2.16 24.30 -39.58
N ASP A 224 2.55 23.87 -38.37
CA ASP A 224 3.10 24.69 -37.28
C ASP A 224 2.21 25.88 -36.85
N VAL A 225 0.91 25.79 -37.14
CA VAL A 225 -0.09 26.77 -36.67
C VAL A 225 -0.37 26.53 -35.21
N GLU A 226 -0.32 27.57 -34.40
CA GLU A 226 -0.66 27.52 -32.97
C GLU A 226 -2.17 27.22 -32.82
N LEU A 227 -2.49 26.17 -32.07
CA LEU A 227 -3.86 25.71 -31.80
C LEU A 227 -4.31 26.02 -30.38
N ALA A 228 -3.40 25.93 -29.41
CA ALA A 228 -3.67 26.19 -28.00
C ALA A 228 -2.38 26.43 -27.21
N GLN A 229 -2.47 27.23 -26.15
CA GLN A 229 -1.44 27.35 -25.12
C GLN A 229 -1.89 26.61 -23.87
N PHE A 230 -0.93 26.09 -23.11
CA PHE A 230 -1.23 25.38 -21.86
C PHE A 230 -0.15 25.63 -20.82
N THR A 231 -0.57 25.58 -19.56
CA THR A 231 0.32 25.68 -18.41
C THR A 231 -0.18 24.78 -17.28
N THR A 232 0.73 24.30 -16.46
CA THR A 232 0.39 23.54 -15.25
C THR A 232 -0.34 24.43 -14.25
N LEU A 233 -1.36 23.85 -13.63
CA LEU A 233 -2.17 24.52 -12.62
C LEU A 233 -1.76 24.12 -11.21
N HIS A 234 -1.56 22.81 -10.99
CA HIS A 234 -1.19 22.22 -9.71
C HIS A 234 -0.54 20.86 -9.94
N ASP A 235 0.52 20.56 -9.22
CA ASP A 235 1.21 19.26 -9.17
C ASP A 235 1.51 18.66 -10.57
N GLY A 236 2.11 19.46 -11.45
CA GLY A 236 2.42 19.06 -12.82
C GLY A 236 1.22 18.88 -13.75
N MET A 237 0.00 19.09 -13.24
CA MET A 237 -1.23 18.88 -14.00
C MET A 237 -1.83 20.19 -14.52
N GLY A 238 -2.48 20.09 -15.67
CA GLY A 238 -3.23 21.19 -16.29
C GLY A 238 -4.16 20.66 -17.37
N CYS A 239 -4.87 21.58 -18.06
CA CYS A 239 -5.70 21.22 -19.19
C CYS A 239 -5.73 22.35 -20.22
N PHE A 240 -6.09 22.00 -21.43
CA PHE A 240 -6.37 22.93 -22.53
C PHE A 240 -7.51 22.41 -23.40
N THR A 241 -8.12 23.29 -24.18
CA THR A 241 -9.16 22.91 -25.15
C THR A 241 -8.59 23.03 -26.56
N TYR A 242 -8.90 22.03 -27.38
CA TYR A 242 -8.48 22.01 -28.75
C TYR A 242 -9.46 21.19 -29.61
N THR A 243 -9.56 21.54 -30.90
CA THR A 243 -10.40 20.80 -31.85
C THR A 243 -9.48 19.99 -32.76
N PRO A 244 -9.49 18.64 -32.66
CA PRO A 244 -8.64 17.79 -33.47
C PRO A 244 -9.08 17.73 -34.93
N THR A 245 -8.09 17.56 -35.82
CA THR A 245 -8.28 17.29 -37.23
C THR A 245 -7.86 15.86 -37.57
N ASP A 246 -7.93 15.46 -38.83
CA ASP A 246 -7.38 14.21 -39.35
C ASP A 246 -5.88 14.04 -39.16
N LYS A 247 -5.17 15.16 -39.01
CA LYS A 247 -3.73 15.19 -38.77
C LYS A 247 -3.40 15.37 -37.27
N GLN A 248 -2.43 14.63 -36.82
CA GLN A 248 -2.02 14.63 -35.40
C GLN A 248 -1.26 15.91 -35.04
N ALA A 249 -1.71 16.61 -34.00
CA ALA A 249 -1.04 17.78 -33.43
C ALA A 249 0.12 17.38 -32.50
N LYS A 250 1.05 18.32 -32.25
CA LYS A 250 2.18 18.17 -31.34
C LYS A 250 2.18 19.26 -30.28
N ALA A 251 2.52 18.92 -29.06
CA ALA A 251 2.79 19.86 -27.99
C ALA A 251 4.30 20.14 -27.90
N VAL A 252 4.68 21.41 -27.83
CA VAL A 252 6.06 21.84 -27.69
C VAL A 252 6.22 22.59 -26.37
N VAL A 253 7.16 22.14 -25.55
CA VAL A 253 7.48 22.74 -24.24
C VAL A 253 8.96 22.99 -24.11
N THR A 254 9.31 23.98 -23.29
CA THR A 254 10.69 24.19 -22.85
C THR A 254 10.81 23.81 -21.38
N TYR A 255 11.75 22.91 -21.09
CA TYR A 255 12.05 22.47 -19.73
C TYR A 255 13.57 22.41 -19.55
N GLN A 256 14.12 23.11 -18.53
CA GLN A 256 15.57 23.22 -18.29
C GLN A 256 16.34 23.60 -19.58
N ASP A 257 15.89 24.70 -20.25
CA ASP A 257 16.47 25.27 -21.49
C ASP A 257 16.47 24.31 -22.70
N LYS A 258 15.84 23.16 -22.61
CA LYS A 258 15.68 22.20 -23.72
C LYS A 258 14.25 22.21 -24.23
N LYS A 259 14.12 22.20 -25.56
CA LYS A 259 12.82 22.05 -26.23
C LYS A 259 12.47 20.57 -26.38
N TYR A 260 11.27 20.21 -25.97
CA TYR A 260 10.71 18.89 -26.13
C TYR A 260 9.44 18.95 -26.98
N SER A 261 9.24 17.94 -27.82
CA SER A 261 8.05 17.80 -28.64
C SER A 261 7.38 16.45 -28.36
N PHE A 262 6.07 16.49 -28.10
CA PHE A 262 5.24 15.33 -27.79
C PHE A 262 4.03 15.31 -28.73
N GLN A 263 3.73 14.14 -29.30
CA GLN A 263 2.54 13.97 -30.09
C GLN A 263 1.30 13.89 -29.20
N LEU A 264 0.23 14.58 -29.55
CA LEU A 264 -1.06 14.41 -28.89
C LEU A 264 -1.67 13.04 -29.28
N PRO A 265 -2.64 12.50 -28.52
CA PRO A 265 -3.39 11.32 -28.91
C PRO A 265 -4.03 11.49 -30.31
N LYS A 266 -4.03 10.42 -31.09
CA LYS A 266 -4.66 10.44 -32.42
C LYS A 266 -6.18 10.54 -32.28
N ALA A 267 -6.82 11.39 -33.08
CA ALA A 267 -8.26 11.50 -33.11
C ALA A 267 -8.90 10.35 -33.91
N LEU A 268 -10.08 9.95 -33.49
CA LEU A 268 -10.94 9.01 -34.24
C LEU A 268 -11.67 9.74 -35.34
N PRO A 269 -11.79 9.17 -36.56
CA PRO A 269 -12.54 9.80 -37.64
C PRO A 269 -14.02 9.99 -37.32
N GLN A 270 -14.59 9.06 -36.56
CA GLN A 270 -15.97 9.12 -36.08
C GLN A 270 -16.06 8.60 -34.66
N GLY A 271 -16.93 9.19 -33.83
CA GLY A 271 -17.10 8.74 -32.46
C GLY A 271 -17.90 9.73 -31.61
N TYR A 272 -17.78 9.49 -30.31
CA TYR A 272 -18.48 10.26 -29.28
C TYR A 272 -17.49 10.90 -28.34
N VAL A 273 -17.83 12.09 -27.82
CA VAL A 273 -17.07 12.79 -26.78
C VAL A 273 -18.00 13.09 -25.62
N LEU A 274 -17.56 12.85 -24.42
CA LEU A 274 -18.27 13.14 -23.18
C LEU A 274 -17.58 14.31 -22.46
N ASN A 275 -18.23 15.48 -22.45
CA ASN A 275 -17.75 16.64 -21.71
C ASN A 275 -18.62 16.87 -20.47
N VAL A 276 -17.99 17.24 -19.36
CA VAL A 276 -18.67 17.53 -18.11
C VAL A 276 -18.17 18.84 -17.51
N THR A 277 -19.09 19.70 -17.17
CA THR A 277 -18.78 20.93 -16.43
C THR A 277 -19.43 20.85 -15.06
N SER A 278 -18.60 20.83 -14.00
CA SER A 278 -19.07 20.84 -12.62
C SER A 278 -19.50 22.24 -12.22
N LYS A 279 -20.74 22.39 -11.73
CA LYS A 279 -21.27 23.57 -11.07
C LYS A 279 -21.54 23.25 -9.61
N GLU A 280 -21.82 24.24 -8.79
CA GLU A 280 -21.96 24.08 -7.34
C GLU A 280 -22.98 23.00 -6.92
N LYS A 281 -24.12 22.90 -7.65
CA LYS A 281 -25.20 21.95 -7.34
C LYS A 281 -25.67 21.13 -8.54
N ALA A 282 -24.87 21.10 -9.60
CA ALA A 282 -25.23 20.38 -10.82
C ALA A 282 -23.99 20.00 -11.63
N LEU A 283 -24.10 18.90 -12.38
CA LEU A 283 -23.21 18.54 -13.47
C LEU A 283 -23.90 18.86 -14.80
N VAL A 284 -23.25 19.64 -15.64
CA VAL A 284 -23.71 19.89 -17.00
C VAL A 284 -22.96 18.93 -17.93
N ILE A 285 -23.66 17.89 -18.34
CA ILE A 285 -23.12 16.82 -19.15
C ILE A 285 -23.49 17.08 -20.63
N LYS A 286 -22.50 16.96 -21.51
CA LYS A 286 -22.68 17.04 -22.95
C LYS A 286 -22.15 15.78 -23.60
N VAL A 287 -22.95 15.11 -24.37
CA VAL A 287 -22.51 14.04 -25.25
C VAL A 287 -22.51 14.60 -26.68
N LEU A 288 -21.33 14.54 -27.32
CA LEU A 288 -21.16 15.08 -28.68
C LEU A 288 -20.82 13.95 -29.66
N ARG A 289 -21.23 14.10 -30.89
CA ARG A 289 -20.84 13.25 -32.03
C ARG A 289 -20.43 14.13 -33.20
N ASN A 290 -19.51 13.68 -34.04
CA ASN A 290 -19.09 14.45 -35.20
C ASN A 290 -19.90 14.14 -36.46
N SER A 291 -20.77 13.16 -36.44
CA SER A 291 -21.60 12.77 -37.58
C SER A 291 -23.01 12.38 -37.15
N THR A 292 -24.00 12.86 -37.86
CA THR A 292 -25.40 12.43 -37.71
C THR A 292 -25.67 11.05 -38.33
N SER A 293 -24.70 10.50 -39.06
CA SER A 293 -24.78 9.12 -39.61
C SER A 293 -24.52 8.05 -38.53
N LEU A 294 -23.94 8.40 -37.39
CA LEU A 294 -23.80 7.49 -36.26
C LEU A 294 -25.18 7.19 -35.67
N LYS A 295 -25.60 5.93 -35.75
CA LYS A 295 -26.94 5.44 -35.36
C LYS A 295 -26.87 4.53 -34.11
N ASP A 296 -25.80 4.58 -33.33
CA ASP A 296 -25.70 3.79 -32.10
C ASP A 296 -26.84 4.14 -31.14
N THR A 297 -27.41 3.11 -30.56
CA THR A 297 -28.32 3.26 -29.41
C THR A 297 -27.48 3.38 -28.18
N LEU A 298 -27.59 4.50 -27.48
CA LEU A 298 -26.70 4.88 -26.38
C LEU A 298 -27.43 5.12 -25.07
N ALA A 299 -26.78 4.84 -23.96
CA ALA A 299 -27.20 5.31 -22.66
C ALA A 299 -25.97 5.78 -21.84
N LEU A 300 -26.18 6.81 -21.02
CA LEU A 300 -25.25 7.27 -20.03
C LEU A 300 -25.59 6.63 -18.70
N PHE A 301 -24.69 5.78 -18.18
CA PHE A 301 -24.79 5.19 -16.85
C PHE A 301 -24.07 6.09 -15.85
N ILE A 302 -24.70 6.28 -14.71
CA ILE A 302 -24.17 7.04 -13.58
C ILE A 302 -24.02 6.08 -12.43
N SER A 303 -22.81 5.90 -11.94
CA SER A 303 -22.49 4.95 -10.87
C SER A 303 -21.62 5.58 -9.80
N HIS A 304 -21.69 5.00 -8.61
CA HIS A 304 -20.85 5.34 -7.45
C HIS A 304 -20.25 4.06 -6.88
N GLN A 305 -18.93 4.00 -6.78
CA GLN A 305 -18.24 2.84 -6.20
C GLN A 305 -18.57 1.49 -6.89
N GLY A 306 -18.81 1.54 -8.19
CA GLY A 306 -19.23 0.38 -8.97
C GLY A 306 -20.71 0.00 -8.86
N ARG A 307 -21.51 0.70 -8.04
CA ARG A 307 -22.97 0.54 -7.98
C ARG A 307 -23.65 1.51 -8.94
N PRO A 308 -24.53 1.07 -9.81
CA PRO A 308 -25.31 1.96 -10.67
C PRO A 308 -26.33 2.72 -9.85
N LEU A 309 -26.40 4.04 -10.05
CA LEU A 309 -27.38 4.92 -9.42
C LEU A 309 -28.58 5.18 -10.35
N MET A 310 -28.30 5.45 -11.59
CA MET A 310 -29.29 5.71 -12.64
C MET A 310 -28.67 5.54 -14.02
N TYR A 311 -29.50 5.47 -15.05
CA TYR A 311 -29.09 5.61 -16.44
C TYR A 311 -30.03 6.53 -17.19
N GLN A 312 -29.52 7.12 -18.27
CA GLN A 312 -30.30 7.97 -19.20
C GLN A 312 -30.01 7.56 -20.63
N THR A 313 -31.04 7.16 -21.37
CA THR A 313 -30.94 6.93 -22.82
C THR A 313 -30.66 8.23 -23.55
N ILE A 314 -29.79 8.19 -24.54
CA ILE A 314 -29.36 9.35 -25.33
C ILE A 314 -30.03 9.28 -26.71
N ASP A 315 -30.91 10.25 -26.99
CA ASP A 315 -31.51 10.43 -28.27
C ASP A 315 -31.06 11.78 -28.88
N PHE A 316 -30.13 11.70 -29.79
CA PHE A 316 -29.62 12.89 -30.49
C PHE A 316 -30.62 13.49 -31.47
N LYS A 317 -31.63 12.72 -31.92
CA LYS A 317 -32.45 13.09 -33.09
C LYS A 317 -31.52 13.44 -34.25
N ASP A 318 -31.64 14.63 -34.85
CA ASP A 318 -30.78 15.12 -35.92
C ASP A 318 -29.66 16.07 -35.42
N GLN A 319 -29.47 16.17 -34.10
CA GLN A 319 -28.46 17.04 -33.50
C GLN A 319 -27.13 16.29 -33.34
N THR A 320 -26.04 17.06 -33.22
CA THR A 320 -24.71 16.54 -32.92
C THR A 320 -24.33 16.66 -31.44
N VAL A 321 -25.17 17.34 -30.64
CA VAL A 321 -24.95 17.57 -29.22
C VAL A 321 -26.21 17.21 -28.42
N TYR A 322 -26.05 16.40 -27.41
CA TYR A 322 -27.07 16.10 -26.41
C TYR A 322 -26.69 16.73 -25.08
N HIS A 323 -27.59 17.48 -24.46
CA HIS A 323 -27.39 18.15 -23.19
C HIS A 323 -28.16 17.47 -22.06
N LEU A 324 -27.46 17.12 -20.97
CA LEU A 324 -28.07 16.55 -19.78
C LEU A 324 -27.63 17.34 -18.55
N PRO A 325 -28.45 18.22 -17.98
CA PRO A 325 -28.22 18.79 -16.68
C PRO A 325 -28.58 17.75 -15.60
N LEU A 326 -27.64 17.42 -14.72
CA LEU A 326 -27.83 16.49 -13.63
C LEU A 326 -27.69 17.23 -12.30
N SER A 327 -28.74 17.24 -11.48
CA SER A 327 -28.65 17.75 -10.11
C SER A 327 -27.75 16.84 -9.27
N THR A 328 -26.87 17.45 -8.49
CA THR A 328 -26.06 16.72 -7.50
C THR A 328 -26.76 16.51 -6.16
N GLN A 329 -27.94 17.11 -5.98
CA GLN A 329 -28.74 16.87 -4.78
C GLN A 329 -29.26 15.43 -4.73
N GLY A 330 -29.01 14.74 -3.62
CA GLY A 330 -29.38 13.33 -3.46
C GLY A 330 -28.39 12.32 -4.02
N LEU A 331 -27.34 12.76 -4.74
CA LEU A 331 -26.23 11.89 -5.09
C LEU A 331 -25.28 11.71 -3.90
N PRO A 332 -24.66 10.53 -3.75
CA PRO A 332 -23.64 10.34 -2.74
C PRO A 332 -22.46 11.28 -2.95
N GLY A 333 -21.87 11.78 -1.86
CA GLY A 333 -20.65 12.58 -1.90
C GLY A 333 -19.44 11.73 -2.28
N GLY A 334 -18.49 12.33 -3.00
CA GLY A 334 -17.29 11.65 -3.49
C GLY A 334 -17.26 11.50 -5.01
N VAL A 335 -16.56 10.51 -5.50
CA VAL A 335 -16.34 10.28 -6.92
C VAL A 335 -17.54 9.57 -7.55
N ILE A 336 -18.10 10.17 -8.60
CA ILE A 336 -19.15 9.60 -9.46
C ILE A 336 -18.55 9.27 -10.82
N GLN A 337 -18.86 8.08 -11.32
CA GLN A 337 -18.45 7.61 -12.63
C GLN A 337 -19.58 7.77 -13.62
N LEU A 338 -19.29 8.39 -14.75
CA LEU A 338 -20.16 8.52 -15.92
C LEU A 338 -19.64 7.63 -17.04
N SER A 339 -20.44 6.68 -17.50
CA SER A 339 -20.05 5.72 -18.57
C SER A 339 -21.07 5.78 -19.71
N LEU A 340 -20.64 6.26 -20.87
CA LEU A 340 -21.43 6.22 -22.09
C LEU A 340 -21.30 4.85 -22.74
N MET A 341 -22.41 4.13 -22.84
CA MET A 341 -22.44 2.75 -23.35
C MET A 341 -23.36 2.63 -24.57
N ASN A 342 -23.00 1.70 -25.44
CA ASN A 342 -23.88 1.29 -26.51
C ASN A 342 -24.75 0.07 -26.16
N SER A 343 -25.71 -0.28 -27.01
CA SER A 343 -26.62 -1.42 -26.79
C SER A 343 -25.91 -2.79 -26.73
N ASN A 344 -24.65 -2.89 -27.18
CA ASN A 344 -23.85 -4.11 -27.10
C ASN A 344 -23.11 -4.23 -25.78
N GLY A 345 -23.27 -3.26 -24.85
CA GLY A 345 -22.59 -3.23 -23.56
C GLY A 345 -21.15 -2.70 -23.61
N ALA A 346 -20.71 -2.16 -24.75
CA ALA A 346 -19.39 -1.54 -24.85
C ALA A 346 -19.39 -0.11 -24.31
N THR A 347 -18.44 0.20 -23.42
CA THR A 347 -18.20 1.56 -22.92
C THR A 347 -17.42 2.35 -23.97
N LEU A 348 -18.01 3.44 -24.46
CA LEU A 348 -17.46 4.31 -25.49
C LEU A 348 -16.70 5.50 -24.90
N CYS A 349 -17.25 6.13 -23.87
CA CYS A 349 -16.61 7.22 -23.13
C CYS A 349 -16.79 7.00 -21.63
N GLU A 350 -15.84 7.50 -20.86
CA GLU A 350 -15.87 7.40 -19.41
C GLU A 350 -15.32 8.67 -18.76
N ARG A 351 -15.95 9.14 -17.69
CA ARG A 351 -15.56 10.37 -17.01
C ARG A 351 -15.88 10.28 -15.52
N PHE A 352 -14.89 10.60 -14.68
CA PHE A 352 -15.11 10.76 -13.24
C PHE A 352 -15.42 12.21 -12.92
N CYS A 353 -16.39 12.41 -12.05
CA CYS A 353 -16.79 13.72 -11.52
C CYS A 353 -16.81 13.66 -10.00
N TYR A 354 -16.65 14.80 -9.35
CA TYR A 354 -16.74 14.88 -7.91
C TYR A 354 -18.03 15.57 -7.48
N VAL A 355 -18.75 14.92 -6.58
CA VAL A 355 -19.91 15.50 -5.90
C VAL A 355 -19.49 15.90 -4.50
N MET A 356 -19.58 17.18 -4.18
CA MET A 356 -19.28 17.65 -2.84
C MET A 356 -20.25 17.01 -1.84
N PRO A 357 -19.76 16.32 -0.82
CA PRO A 357 -20.64 15.76 0.21
C PRO A 357 -21.38 16.86 0.95
N SER A 358 -22.61 16.58 1.33
CA SER A 358 -23.33 17.49 2.20
C SER A 358 -22.62 17.59 3.54
N PRO A 359 -22.37 18.80 4.07
CA PRO A 359 -21.69 18.97 5.34
C PRO A 359 -22.52 18.34 6.45
N SER A 360 -21.98 17.34 7.12
CA SER A 360 -22.74 16.60 8.12
C SER A 360 -22.02 16.50 9.45
N LEU A 361 -20.74 16.22 9.45
CA LEU A 361 -19.92 16.10 10.64
C LEU A 361 -18.92 17.27 10.70
N GLN A 362 -18.97 18.03 11.81
CA GLN A 362 -18.00 19.07 12.11
C GLN A 362 -17.16 18.61 13.29
N LEU A 363 -15.86 18.56 13.08
CA LEU A 363 -14.86 18.26 14.09
C LEU A 363 -14.03 19.52 14.31
N THR A 364 -13.85 19.94 15.57
CA THR A 364 -13.03 21.11 15.91
C THR A 364 -12.10 20.78 17.06
N ALA A 365 -10.88 21.30 17.04
CA ALA A 365 -9.92 21.15 18.12
C ALA A 365 -9.41 22.53 18.54
N THR A 366 -9.38 22.78 19.84
CA THR A 366 -8.84 24.02 20.42
C THR A 366 -7.87 23.68 21.54
N SER A 367 -6.78 24.41 21.63
CA SER A 367 -5.78 24.28 22.70
C SER A 367 -5.72 25.53 23.55
N THR A 368 -5.27 25.39 24.78
CA THR A 368 -5.10 26.53 25.71
C THR A 368 -3.96 27.45 25.28
N ASN A 369 -2.86 26.86 24.75
CA ASN A 369 -1.65 27.57 24.38
C ASN A 369 -1.29 27.29 22.92
N ALA A 370 -0.61 28.24 22.26
CA ALA A 370 -0.03 28.03 20.94
C ALA A 370 1.34 27.35 21.06
N LEU A 371 2.17 27.82 21.96
CA LEU A 371 3.51 27.27 22.26
C LEU A 371 3.50 26.60 23.62
N TYR A 372 4.13 25.46 23.74
CA TYR A 372 4.29 24.69 24.99
C TYR A 372 5.76 24.55 25.34
N TYR A 373 6.05 24.75 26.64
CA TYR A 373 7.39 24.58 27.18
C TYR A 373 7.68 23.11 27.56
N PRO A 374 8.93 22.74 27.80
CA PRO A 374 9.27 21.38 28.20
C PRO A 374 8.43 20.90 29.40
N PHE A 375 7.87 19.68 29.29
CA PHE A 375 7.07 18.99 30.27
C PHE A 375 5.75 19.70 30.68
N GLU A 376 5.44 20.82 30.07
CA GLU A 376 4.20 21.58 30.36
C GLU A 376 2.97 20.71 30.08
N PRO A 377 1.92 20.79 30.96
CA PRO A 377 0.66 20.13 30.70
C PRO A 377 -0.04 20.72 29.48
N ILE A 378 -0.56 19.83 28.63
CA ILE A 378 -1.28 20.14 27.40
C ILE A 378 -2.74 19.74 27.60
N GLU A 379 -3.64 20.64 27.25
CA GLU A 379 -5.07 20.37 27.21
C GLU A 379 -5.66 20.76 25.86
N TYR A 380 -6.30 19.80 25.19
CA TYR A 380 -7.09 20.01 23.99
C TYR A 380 -8.55 19.75 24.25
N HIS A 381 -9.40 20.66 23.79
CA HIS A 381 -10.84 20.48 23.72
C HIS A 381 -11.22 20.14 22.28
N ILE A 382 -11.78 18.97 22.08
CA ILE A 382 -12.20 18.51 20.76
C ILE A 382 -13.72 18.38 20.78
N SER A 383 -14.39 19.02 19.82
CA SER A 383 -15.84 18.93 19.75
C SER A 383 -16.31 18.33 18.43
N MET A 384 -17.35 17.50 18.52
CA MET A 384 -18.06 16.90 17.39
C MET A 384 -19.49 17.46 17.34
N LYS A 385 -19.88 17.97 16.17
CA LYS A 385 -21.21 18.52 15.93
C LYS A 385 -21.72 18.08 14.56
N ASN A 386 -23.05 18.00 14.42
CA ASN A 386 -23.67 17.82 13.11
C ASN A 386 -23.72 19.14 12.33
N HIS A 387 -24.21 19.11 11.10
CA HIS A 387 -24.34 20.28 10.24
C HIS A 387 -25.24 21.40 10.79
N THR A 388 -26.10 21.09 11.72
CA THR A 388 -26.99 22.08 12.41
C THR A 388 -26.34 22.63 13.67
N GLY A 389 -25.13 22.21 14.02
CA GLY A 389 -24.41 22.64 15.22
C GLY A 389 -24.80 21.89 16.50
N GLN A 390 -25.63 20.85 16.40
CA GLN A 390 -25.98 20.02 17.55
C GLN A 390 -24.83 19.09 17.93
N PRO A 391 -24.60 18.87 19.25
CA PRO A 391 -23.53 17.98 19.70
C PRO A 391 -23.78 16.53 19.28
N ILE A 392 -22.69 15.83 19.01
CA ILE A 392 -22.70 14.41 18.69
C ILE A 392 -21.87 13.65 19.72
N GLN A 393 -22.51 12.66 20.35
CA GLN A 393 -21.79 11.65 21.13
C GLN A 393 -21.26 10.59 20.17
N GLY A 394 -19.95 10.56 20.00
CA GLY A 394 -19.26 9.67 19.07
C GLY A 394 -17.81 9.44 19.50
N HIS A 395 -17.02 8.81 18.66
CA HIS A 395 -15.61 8.59 18.94
C HIS A 395 -14.75 8.93 17.73
N PHE A 396 -13.48 9.22 18.00
CA PHE A 396 -12.46 9.56 17.02
C PHE A 396 -11.09 9.08 17.48
N SER A 397 -10.16 8.96 16.56
CA SER A 397 -8.74 8.76 16.84
C SER A 397 -7.99 10.09 16.86
N VAL A 398 -6.97 10.20 17.71
CA VAL A 398 -6.20 11.43 17.85
C VAL A 398 -4.72 11.17 18.02
N ALA A 399 -3.91 11.98 17.34
CA ALA A 399 -2.46 12.08 17.54
C ALA A 399 -2.07 13.53 17.84
N VAL A 400 -1.24 13.72 18.86
CA VAL A 400 -0.58 14.99 19.17
C VAL A 400 0.92 14.80 19.01
N ARG A 401 1.56 15.65 18.22
CA ARG A 401 2.96 15.52 17.81
C ARG A 401 3.74 16.79 18.13
N ASP A 402 5.02 16.62 18.43
CA ASP A 402 5.98 17.72 18.49
C ASP A 402 6.25 18.25 17.08
N ALA A 403 5.82 19.49 16.79
CA ALA A 403 5.97 20.07 15.47
C ALA A 403 7.43 20.34 15.08
N SER A 404 8.34 20.48 16.06
CA SER A 404 9.77 20.65 15.80
C SER A 404 10.47 19.36 15.38
N LYS A 405 9.86 18.20 15.67
CA LYS A 405 10.43 16.87 15.41
C LYS A 405 9.61 16.03 14.43
N SER A 406 8.57 16.61 13.84
CA SER A 406 7.65 15.92 12.94
C SER A 406 7.47 16.72 11.66
N ASP A 407 7.44 16.03 10.53
CA ASP A 407 7.08 16.66 9.26
C ASP A 407 5.59 17.00 9.27
N PHE A 408 5.27 18.26 9.18
CA PHE A 408 3.91 18.71 9.04
C PHE A 408 3.57 18.89 7.57
N GLN A 409 2.64 18.11 7.09
CA GLN A 409 2.06 18.29 5.76
C GLN A 409 0.61 18.75 5.91
N ARG A 410 0.38 20.03 5.66
CA ARG A 410 -0.94 20.66 5.80
C ARG A 410 -2.03 19.94 5.01
N PHE A 411 -1.68 19.43 3.85
CA PHE A 411 -2.60 18.82 2.89
C PHE A 411 -2.43 17.29 2.80
N ASP A 412 -1.94 16.69 3.87
CA ASP A 412 -1.71 15.25 3.96
C ASP A 412 -3.00 14.43 3.76
N GLN A 413 -2.82 13.14 3.48
CA GLN A 413 -3.91 12.17 3.40
C GLN A 413 -4.60 12.03 4.75
N THR A 414 -5.92 12.07 4.76
CA THR A 414 -6.78 11.87 5.92
C THR A 414 -7.91 10.92 5.56
N ILE A 415 -8.67 10.43 6.56
CA ILE A 415 -9.85 9.60 6.33
C ILE A 415 -10.84 10.27 5.37
N TYR A 416 -10.98 11.60 5.45
CA TYR A 416 -11.85 12.36 4.55
C TYR A 416 -11.39 12.29 3.11
N THR A 417 -10.11 12.58 2.86
CA THR A 417 -9.55 12.58 1.51
C THR A 417 -9.45 11.17 0.93
N ASP A 418 -9.22 10.17 1.78
CA ASP A 418 -9.09 8.79 1.31
C ASP A 418 -10.45 8.21 0.92
N LEU A 419 -11.40 8.20 1.83
CA LEU A 419 -12.70 7.57 1.59
C LEU A 419 -13.52 8.26 0.49
N LEU A 420 -13.33 9.56 0.28
CA LEU A 420 -14.12 10.35 -0.68
C LEU A 420 -13.40 10.63 -2.00
N LEU A 421 -12.08 10.42 -2.09
CA LEU A 421 -11.33 10.74 -3.31
C LEU A 421 -10.29 9.68 -3.65
N THR A 422 -9.21 9.54 -2.84
CA THR A 422 -8.01 8.81 -3.27
C THR A 422 -8.24 7.31 -3.42
N SER A 423 -9.13 6.71 -2.62
CA SER A 423 -9.52 5.31 -2.73
C SER A 423 -10.21 4.97 -4.06
N ASP A 424 -10.74 5.98 -4.79
CA ASP A 424 -11.43 5.80 -6.06
C ASP A 424 -10.55 6.09 -7.28
N LEU A 425 -9.36 6.62 -7.07
CA LEU A 425 -8.44 7.00 -8.13
C LEU A 425 -7.29 5.99 -8.28
N LYS A 426 -6.64 6.01 -9.42
CA LYS A 426 -5.45 5.20 -9.71
C LYS A 426 -4.20 6.06 -9.59
N GLY A 427 -3.16 5.46 -9.05
CA GLY A 427 -1.89 6.14 -8.88
C GLY A 427 -1.76 6.83 -7.52
N TYR A 428 -0.62 7.43 -7.30
CA TYR A 428 -0.34 8.24 -6.12
C TYR A 428 -0.87 9.66 -6.31
N ILE A 429 -1.50 10.19 -5.27
CA ILE A 429 -2.02 11.55 -5.27
C ILE A 429 -1.27 12.33 -4.19
N HIS A 430 -0.47 13.27 -4.63
CA HIS A 430 0.30 14.12 -3.75
C HIS A 430 -0.62 15.14 -3.04
N GLN A 431 -0.46 15.26 -1.72
CA GLN A 431 -1.19 16.23 -0.89
C GLN A 431 -2.70 16.32 -1.18
N PRO A 432 -3.47 15.24 -1.04
CA PRO A 432 -4.88 15.20 -1.45
C PRO A 432 -5.77 16.20 -0.72
N GLY A 433 -5.38 16.67 0.46
CA GLY A 433 -6.07 17.74 1.20
C GLY A 433 -6.08 19.09 0.46
N TYR A 434 -5.17 19.32 -0.49
CA TYR A 434 -5.15 20.55 -1.28
C TYR A 434 -6.47 20.81 -2.01
N TYR A 435 -7.07 19.78 -2.57
CA TYR A 435 -8.29 19.90 -3.36
C TYR A 435 -9.51 20.31 -2.56
N PHE A 436 -9.46 20.16 -1.23
CA PHE A 436 -10.55 20.46 -0.30
C PHE A 436 -10.28 21.66 0.61
N ALA A 437 -9.13 22.29 0.51
CA ALA A 437 -8.73 23.36 1.40
C ALA A 437 -9.64 24.60 1.35
N ASN A 438 -10.25 24.88 0.20
CA ASN A 438 -11.35 25.85 0.05
C ASN A 438 -12.09 25.55 -1.27
N ASN A 439 -13.25 26.17 -1.47
CA ASN A 439 -14.05 26.01 -2.68
C ASN A 439 -13.73 27.06 -3.76
N SER A 440 -12.44 27.41 -3.94
CA SER A 440 -12.05 28.36 -4.98
C SER A 440 -12.20 27.76 -6.40
N PRO A 441 -12.47 28.57 -7.43
CA PRO A 441 -12.53 28.11 -8.81
C PRO A 441 -11.26 27.38 -9.24
N ARG A 442 -10.08 27.86 -8.82
CA ARG A 442 -8.78 27.26 -9.13
C ARG A 442 -8.67 25.81 -8.61
N ARG A 443 -9.11 25.55 -7.38
CA ARG A 443 -9.08 24.20 -6.79
C ARG A 443 -10.11 23.26 -7.39
N ARG A 444 -11.28 23.77 -7.76
CA ARG A 444 -12.25 22.96 -8.52
C ARG A 444 -11.69 22.50 -9.86
N VAL A 445 -11.03 23.39 -10.60
CA VAL A 445 -10.38 23.03 -11.87
C VAL A 445 -9.22 22.05 -11.62
N ALA A 446 -8.42 22.25 -10.57
CA ALA A 446 -7.36 21.31 -10.20
C ALA A 446 -7.91 19.92 -9.86
N LEU A 447 -9.01 19.84 -9.10
CA LEU A 447 -9.68 18.57 -8.80
C LEU A 447 -10.23 17.91 -10.07
N ASP A 448 -10.77 18.70 -10.98
CA ASP A 448 -11.29 18.19 -12.27
C ASP A 448 -10.16 17.65 -13.15
N ASN A 449 -9.01 18.33 -13.21
CA ASN A 449 -7.80 17.82 -13.88
C ASN A 449 -7.33 16.49 -13.26
N LEU A 450 -7.28 16.40 -11.93
CA LEU A 450 -6.94 15.18 -11.22
C LEU A 450 -7.86 14.02 -11.64
N LEU A 451 -9.16 14.25 -11.68
CA LEU A 451 -10.14 13.23 -12.05
C LEU A 451 -10.01 12.79 -13.51
N MET A 452 -9.64 13.69 -14.43
CA MET A 452 -9.35 13.35 -15.81
C MET A 452 -8.09 12.49 -15.95
N ILE A 453 -7.09 12.73 -15.13
CA ILE A 453 -5.77 12.08 -15.22
C ILE A 453 -5.76 10.74 -14.47
N HIS A 454 -6.30 10.69 -13.25
CA HIS A 454 -6.24 9.53 -12.36
C HIS A 454 -7.52 8.69 -12.34
N GLY A 455 -8.62 9.17 -12.98
CA GLY A 455 -9.96 8.56 -12.94
C GLY A 455 -10.20 7.47 -13.98
N TRP A 456 -9.18 6.87 -14.60
CA TRP A 456 -9.36 5.94 -15.71
C TRP A 456 -9.65 4.51 -15.31
N ARG A 457 -10.78 3.95 -15.80
CA ARG A 457 -11.13 2.52 -15.73
C ARG A 457 -10.89 1.90 -14.35
N LYS A 458 -11.32 2.58 -13.29
CA LYS A 458 -11.23 2.02 -11.94
C LYS A 458 -12.23 0.89 -11.78
N TYR A 459 -13.48 1.12 -12.18
CA TYR A 459 -14.57 0.14 -12.07
C TYR A 459 -14.95 -0.36 -13.46
N ASP A 460 -14.76 -1.66 -13.72
CA ASP A 460 -15.16 -2.29 -14.99
C ASP A 460 -16.65 -2.70 -14.93
N ILE A 461 -17.49 -1.97 -15.63
CA ILE A 461 -18.93 -2.25 -15.70
C ILE A 461 -19.22 -3.52 -16.51
N SER A 462 -18.30 -4.00 -17.36
CA SER A 462 -18.53 -5.14 -18.25
C SER A 462 -18.88 -6.42 -17.51
N GLN A 463 -18.21 -6.66 -16.38
CA GLN A 463 -18.50 -7.79 -15.49
C GLN A 463 -19.88 -7.66 -14.83
N ALA A 464 -20.22 -6.46 -14.39
CA ALA A 464 -21.48 -6.19 -13.68
C ALA A 464 -22.71 -6.35 -14.56
N ILE A 465 -22.63 -6.03 -15.88
CA ILE A 465 -23.73 -6.19 -16.84
C ILE A 465 -23.79 -7.59 -17.46
N SER A 466 -22.77 -8.44 -17.23
CA SER A 466 -22.70 -9.78 -17.79
C SER A 466 -23.90 -10.64 -17.35
N ALA A 467 -24.36 -11.52 -18.22
CA ALA A 467 -25.35 -12.54 -17.87
C ALA A 467 -24.78 -13.61 -16.93
N THR A 468 -23.46 -13.83 -17.01
CA THR A 468 -22.71 -14.79 -16.22
C THR A 468 -21.45 -14.13 -15.66
N PRO A 469 -21.58 -13.32 -14.59
CA PRO A 469 -20.42 -12.67 -13.99
C PRO A 469 -19.49 -13.72 -13.37
N GLU A 470 -18.20 -13.42 -13.35
CA GLU A 470 -17.23 -14.26 -12.68
C GLU A 470 -17.46 -14.23 -11.16
N ILE A 471 -17.42 -15.42 -10.55
CA ILE A 471 -17.53 -15.54 -9.10
C ILE A 471 -16.21 -15.11 -8.47
N PRO A 472 -16.21 -14.25 -7.45
CA PRO A 472 -15.01 -13.84 -6.75
C PRO A 472 -14.20 -15.01 -6.21
N ILE A 473 -12.89 -15.02 -6.44
CA ILE A 473 -11.98 -16.09 -6.03
C ILE A 473 -11.88 -16.17 -4.50
N TYR A 474 -11.91 -15.02 -3.84
CA TYR A 474 -11.85 -14.93 -2.38
C TYR A 474 -13.24 -14.69 -1.81
N LEU A 475 -13.54 -15.36 -0.70
CA LEU A 475 -14.78 -15.16 0.05
C LEU A 475 -14.54 -14.25 1.25
N PRO A 476 -15.57 -13.55 1.76
CA PRO A 476 -15.48 -12.79 3.00
C PRO A 476 -15.06 -13.66 4.17
N GLU A 477 -14.18 -13.16 5.02
CA GLU A 477 -13.77 -13.84 6.25
C GLU A 477 -14.47 -13.22 7.46
N THR A 478 -15.51 -13.88 7.97
CA THR A 478 -16.20 -13.46 9.20
C THR A 478 -15.46 -13.89 10.47
N ARG A 479 -14.42 -14.70 10.35
CA ARG A 479 -13.51 -15.15 11.42
C ARG A 479 -12.20 -15.64 10.82
N LEU A 480 -11.19 -15.84 11.65
CA LEU A 480 -9.97 -16.52 11.24
C LEU A 480 -10.30 -17.84 10.56
N THR A 481 -9.77 -18.07 9.37
CA THR A 481 -10.06 -19.28 8.60
C THR A 481 -8.78 -19.87 8.04
N LEU A 482 -8.57 -21.15 8.29
CA LEU A 482 -7.49 -21.93 7.69
C LEU A 482 -7.94 -22.45 6.34
N HIS A 483 -7.30 -22.03 5.26
CA HIS A 483 -7.58 -22.45 3.90
C HIS A 483 -6.48 -23.35 3.37
N GLY A 484 -6.86 -24.37 2.60
CA GLY A 484 -5.88 -25.24 1.97
C GLY A 484 -6.50 -26.18 0.95
N GLN A 485 -5.66 -27.05 0.40
CA GLN A 485 -6.04 -28.06 -0.56
C GLN A 485 -5.42 -29.39 -0.20
N VAL A 486 -6.15 -30.47 -0.41
CA VAL A 486 -5.68 -31.83 -0.26
C VAL A 486 -5.52 -32.46 -1.63
N THR A 487 -4.30 -32.89 -1.95
CA THR A 487 -3.99 -33.61 -3.18
C THR A 487 -3.47 -35.02 -2.89
N SER A 488 -3.44 -35.88 -3.90
CA SER A 488 -2.81 -37.19 -3.77
C SER A 488 -1.29 -37.04 -3.79
N PHE A 489 -0.62 -37.82 -2.94
CA PHE A 489 0.81 -37.77 -2.74
C PHE A 489 1.66 -38.03 -4.00
N LEU A 490 1.26 -38.97 -4.86
CA LEU A 490 2.08 -39.38 -6.01
C LEU A 490 1.74 -38.66 -7.31
N ARG A 491 0.51 -38.15 -7.47
CA ARG A 491 0.02 -37.60 -8.75
C ARG A 491 -0.47 -36.14 -8.66
N ASN A 492 -0.37 -35.52 -7.50
CA ASN A 492 -0.94 -34.21 -7.20
C ASN A 492 -2.41 -34.01 -7.65
N LYS A 493 -3.17 -35.11 -7.73
CA LYS A 493 -4.58 -35.10 -8.10
C LYS A 493 -5.41 -34.65 -6.90
N GLU A 494 -6.37 -33.79 -7.11
CA GLU A 494 -7.29 -33.28 -6.11
C GLU A 494 -8.03 -34.41 -5.40
N GLN A 495 -8.23 -34.29 -4.11
CA GLN A 495 -8.85 -35.29 -3.28
C GLN A 495 -10.15 -34.78 -2.67
N LYS A 496 -11.27 -35.21 -3.26
CA LYS A 496 -12.63 -34.93 -2.80
C LYS A 496 -13.01 -35.80 -1.59
N ASP A 497 -13.92 -35.28 -0.76
CA ASP A 497 -14.54 -36.00 0.39
C ASP A 497 -13.51 -36.51 1.42
N ILE A 498 -12.41 -35.81 1.60
CA ILE A 498 -11.41 -36.07 2.63
C ILE A 498 -11.74 -35.25 3.87
N SER A 499 -11.85 -35.90 5.02
CA SER A 499 -11.97 -35.22 6.30
C SER A 499 -10.61 -34.63 6.69
N VAL A 500 -10.57 -33.30 6.90
CA VAL A 500 -9.40 -32.56 7.37
C VAL A 500 -9.68 -32.09 8.78
N SER A 501 -8.82 -32.41 9.72
CA SER A 501 -8.90 -31.96 11.11
C SER A 501 -7.66 -31.17 11.48
N VAL A 502 -7.84 -30.09 12.19
CA VAL A 502 -6.76 -29.28 12.77
C VAL A 502 -6.83 -29.34 14.29
N ILE A 503 -5.69 -29.48 14.93
CA ILE A 503 -5.50 -29.28 16.36
C ILE A 503 -4.37 -28.29 16.54
N ALA A 504 -4.67 -27.12 17.10
CA ALA A 504 -3.71 -26.08 17.38
C ALA A 504 -3.52 -25.95 18.90
N ARG A 505 -2.29 -25.71 19.34
CA ARG A 505 -1.95 -25.59 20.76
C ARG A 505 -0.92 -24.48 20.99
N ARG A 506 -1.12 -23.74 22.10
CA ARG A 506 -0.14 -22.85 22.67
C ARG A 506 -0.34 -22.87 24.19
N ASP A 507 0.64 -23.35 24.92
CA ASP A 507 0.58 -23.51 26.37
C ASP A 507 -0.67 -24.31 26.81
N THR A 508 -1.59 -23.68 27.52
CA THR A 508 -2.86 -24.25 27.97
C THR A 508 -4.01 -24.07 26.99
N ILE A 509 -3.84 -23.23 25.96
CA ILE A 509 -4.89 -22.91 24.99
C ILE A 509 -4.83 -23.95 23.86
N SER A 510 -5.95 -24.54 23.52
CA SER A 510 -6.10 -25.44 22.37
C SER A 510 -7.32 -25.07 21.55
N ALA A 511 -7.18 -25.12 20.22
CA ALA A 511 -8.27 -24.98 19.27
C ALA A 511 -8.30 -26.21 18.36
N ALA A 512 -9.48 -26.65 17.97
CA ALA A 512 -9.64 -27.76 17.06
C ALA A 512 -10.76 -27.45 16.05
N GLY A 513 -10.60 -27.94 14.85
CA GLY A 513 -11.62 -27.82 13.81
C GLY A 513 -11.59 -29.03 12.86
N THR A 514 -12.71 -29.29 12.21
CA THR A 514 -12.83 -30.38 11.24
C THR A 514 -13.73 -29.93 10.09
N THR A 515 -13.33 -30.25 8.86
CA THR A 515 -14.11 -30.01 7.64
C THR A 515 -13.93 -31.19 6.66
N VAL A 516 -14.60 -31.12 5.52
CA VAL A 516 -14.47 -32.08 4.42
C VAL A 516 -14.11 -31.34 3.16
N THR A 517 -13.19 -31.90 2.38
CA THR A 517 -12.76 -31.27 1.10
C THR A 517 -13.86 -31.29 0.06
N ASP A 518 -13.96 -30.24 -0.74
CA ASP A 518 -14.85 -30.12 -1.90
C ASP A 518 -14.38 -30.96 -3.11
N SER A 519 -15.04 -30.79 -4.27
CA SER A 519 -14.74 -31.51 -5.52
C SER A 519 -13.33 -31.27 -6.04
N LEU A 520 -12.73 -30.12 -5.73
CA LEU A 520 -11.38 -29.70 -6.11
C LEU A 520 -10.34 -29.92 -5.01
N GLY A 521 -10.75 -30.57 -3.90
CA GLY A 521 -9.87 -30.84 -2.78
C GLY A 521 -9.64 -29.69 -1.83
N PHE A 522 -10.32 -28.54 -2.01
CA PHE A 522 -10.18 -27.39 -1.10
C PHE A 522 -10.89 -27.65 0.24
N PHE A 523 -10.34 -27.08 1.29
CA PHE A 523 -10.93 -27.08 2.61
C PHE A 523 -10.84 -25.72 3.28
N HIS A 524 -11.85 -25.42 4.11
CA HIS A 524 -11.94 -24.20 4.89
C HIS A 524 -12.29 -24.59 6.33
N ILE A 525 -11.42 -24.24 7.27
CA ILE A 525 -11.64 -24.52 8.70
C ILE A 525 -11.72 -23.18 9.42
N PRO A 526 -12.94 -22.73 9.77
CA PRO A 526 -13.10 -21.56 10.62
C PRO A 526 -12.56 -21.86 12.02
N MET A 527 -11.83 -20.90 12.59
CA MET A 527 -11.19 -21.01 13.89
C MET A 527 -11.79 -19.96 14.85
N ASP A 528 -11.81 -20.30 16.13
CA ASP A 528 -12.13 -19.33 17.16
C ASP A 528 -11.05 -18.24 17.25
N ALA A 529 -11.43 -17.07 17.75
CA ALA A 529 -10.52 -15.95 17.90
C ALA A 529 -9.42 -16.28 18.93
N PHE A 530 -8.18 -16.10 18.55
CA PHE A 530 -7.03 -16.21 19.45
C PHE A 530 -5.96 -15.19 19.06
N ASN A 531 -5.13 -14.80 20.01
CA ASN A 531 -4.05 -13.85 19.78
C ASN A 531 -2.70 -14.56 19.62
N GLY A 532 -1.82 -14.00 18.79
CA GLY A 532 -0.47 -14.51 18.52
C GLY A 532 -0.47 -15.79 17.69
N SER A 533 0.61 -16.57 17.75
CA SER A 533 0.75 -17.81 16.95
C SER A 533 0.54 -19.07 17.77
N MET A 534 -0.03 -20.10 17.13
CA MET A 534 -0.19 -21.44 17.71
C MET A 534 0.49 -22.49 16.83
N SER A 535 1.09 -23.50 17.45
CA SER A 535 1.54 -24.69 16.75
C SER A 535 0.33 -25.57 16.42
N ALA A 536 0.18 -25.95 15.16
CA ALA A 536 -0.95 -26.72 14.68
C ALA A 536 -0.51 -28.01 13.99
N ALA A 537 -1.27 -29.08 14.22
CA ALA A 537 -1.21 -30.33 13.48
C ALA A 537 -2.47 -30.51 12.64
N ILE A 538 -2.31 -30.60 11.33
CA ILE A 538 -3.41 -30.81 10.37
C ILE A 538 -3.34 -32.26 9.93
N GLN A 539 -4.47 -32.96 9.99
CA GLN A 539 -4.55 -34.36 9.62
C GLN A 539 -5.65 -34.63 8.60
N THR A 540 -5.39 -35.56 7.68
CA THR A 540 -6.38 -35.99 6.70
C THR A 540 -6.84 -37.42 7.01
N ARG A 541 -8.17 -37.66 6.95
CA ARG A 541 -8.77 -38.96 7.10
C ARG A 541 -9.77 -39.24 5.97
N ARG A 542 -9.80 -40.46 5.46
CA ARG A 542 -10.86 -40.90 4.53
C ARG A 542 -12.05 -41.37 5.33
N LYS A 543 -13.31 -41.08 4.90
CA LYS A 543 -14.56 -41.42 5.59
C LYS A 543 -14.46 -42.72 6.43
N GLY A 544 -14.58 -42.59 7.75
CA GLY A 544 -14.62 -43.72 8.70
C GLY A 544 -13.33 -44.53 8.89
N LYS A 545 -12.16 -44.06 8.38
CA LYS A 545 -10.92 -44.84 8.38
C LYS A 545 -9.76 -44.10 9.05
N LYS A 546 -8.69 -44.86 9.31
CA LYS A 546 -7.40 -44.42 9.86
C LYS A 546 -6.78 -43.28 9.03
N LEU A 547 -5.81 -42.61 9.59
CA LEU A 547 -4.99 -41.56 8.97
C LEU A 547 -4.67 -41.85 7.50
N ASN A 548 -4.96 -40.89 6.60
CA ASN A 548 -4.70 -41.07 5.18
C ASN A 548 -3.28 -40.58 4.79
N ARG A 549 -2.29 -41.47 4.91
CA ARG A 549 -0.89 -41.21 4.57
C ARG A 549 -0.60 -41.03 3.06
N LYS A 550 -1.61 -41.11 2.20
CA LYS A 550 -1.48 -41.02 0.74
C LYS A 550 -1.87 -39.64 0.22
N THR A 551 -2.04 -38.67 1.11
CA THR A 551 -2.44 -37.30 0.76
C THR A 551 -1.35 -36.30 1.13
N ASN A 552 -1.27 -35.23 0.35
CA ASN A 552 -0.49 -34.03 0.63
C ASN A 552 -1.47 -32.92 1.02
N ILE A 553 -1.05 -32.03 1.95
CA ILE A 553 -1.83 -30.90 2.45
C ILE A 553 -1.08 -29.64 2.12
N SER A 554 -1.65 -28.81 1.28
CA SER A 554 -1.16 -27.46 0.96
C SER A 554 -2.02 -26.43 1.67
N LEU A 555 -1.40 -25.36 2.20
CA LEU A 555 -2.08 -24.25 2.86
C LEU A 555 -1.96 -23.00 2.01
N PHE A 556 -3.06 -22.26 1.85
CA PHE A 556 -3.07 -20.99 1.13
C PHE A 556 -2.86 -19.84 2.12
N ARG A 557 -1.61 -19.46 2.32
CA ARG A 557 -1.21 -18.39 3.23
C ARG A 557 -0.88 -17.10 2.52
N ASN A 558 -0.63 -17.17 1.21
CA ASN A 558 -0.21 -16.03 0.42
C ASN A 558 -1.34 -15.53 -0.46
N PHE A 559 -1.96 -14.51 0.05
CA PHE A 559 -2.94 -13.68 -0.62
C PHE A 559 -2.54 -12.22 -0.35
N THR A 560 -1.48 -11.76 -0.96
CA THR A 560 -1.02 -10.38 -0.81
C THR A 560 -1.41 -9.59 -2.05
N PRO A 561 -1.77 -8.31 -1.91
CA PRO A 561 -1.91 -7.44 -3.07
C PRO A 561 -0.60 -7.38 -3.86
N GLU A 562 -0.70 -7.17 -5.17
CA GLU A 562 0.48 -6.86 -5.97
C GLU A 562 1.16 -5.58 -5.47
N LEU A 563 2.49 -5.53 -5.62
CA LEU A 563 3.25 -4.33 -5.28
C LEU A 563 2.83 -3.16 -6.17
N ARG A 564 2.67 -2.00 -5.58
CA ARG A 564 2.40 -0.77 -6.33
C ARG A 564 3.65 -0.34 -7.07
N LYS A 565 3.56 -0.21 -8.38
CA LYS A 565 4.69 0.23 -9.22
C LYS A 565 5.14 1.65 -8.90
N TYR A 566 4.23 2.50 -8.43
CA TYR A 566 4.48 3.91 -8.14
C TYR A 566 4.92 4.18 -6.69
N ALA A 567 4.89 3.19 -5.79
CA ALA A 567 5.39 3.38 -4.43
C ALA A 567 6.83 3.92 -4.39
N TYR A 568 7.58 3.71 -5.46
CA TYR A 568 8.94 4.21 -5.64
C TYR A 568 9.01 5.56 -6.37
N GLU A 569 8.02 5.92 -7.16
CA GLU A 569 7.93 7.19 -7.88
C GLU A 569 7.51 8.33 -6.95
N GLU A 570 6.72 8.02 -5.93
CA GLU A 570 6.26 8.95 -4.89
C GLU A 570 7.40 9.59 -4.09
N LEU A 571 8.54 8.96 -4.11
CA LEU A 571 9.63 9.27 -3.21
C LEU A 571 10.65 10.23 -3.82
N HIS A 572 10.47 10.56 -5.09
CA HIS A 572 11.42 11.39 -5.81
C HIS A 572 11.38 12.90 -5.51
N PRO A 573 10.26 13.52 -5.10
CA PRO A 573 10.21 14.95 -5.32
C PRO A 573 10.86 15.83 -4.27
N LYS A 574 11.20 15.41 -3.08
CA LYS A 574 11.51 16.44 -2.06
C LYS A 574 12.43 16.02 -0.93
N TRP A 575 13.51 15.32 -1.24
CA TRP A 575 14.58 15.09 -0.28
C TRP A 575 15.27 16.37 0.18
N GLU A 576 15.28 17.41 -0.65
CA GLU A 576 15.84 18.71 -0.31
C GLU A 576 15.07 19.39 0.82
N ASP A 577 13.75 19.23 0.89
CA ASP A 577 12.93 19.74 1.99
C ASP A 577 13.22 19.03 3.33
N ILE A 578 13.78 17.84 3.31
CA ILE A 578 14.17 17.09 4.51
C ILE A 578 15.52 17.54 5.04
N SER A 579 16.42 17.99 4.18
CA SER A 579 17.71 18.59 4.58
C SER A 579 17.55 19.90 5.31
N GLY A 580 16.43 20.60 5.14
CA GLY A 580 16.04 21.80 5.86
C GLY A 580 15.57 21.61 7.30
N LEU A 581 15.45 20.36 7.77
CA LEU A 581 15.16 20.06 9.18
C LEU A 581 16.39 20.33 10.03
N SER A 582 16.60 21.60 10.34
CA SER A 582 17.76 22.12 11.09
C SER A 582 17.97 21.50 12.48
N TRP A 583 16.98 20.83 13.03
CA TRP A 583 17.06 20.14 14.33
C TRP A 583 17.90 18.86 14.30
N TRP A 584 18.17 18.28 13.13
CA TRP A 584 19.07 17.15 12.99
C TRP A 584 20.48 17.40 13.54
N SER A 585 20.95 18.64 13.41
CA SER A 585 22.31 19.01 13.81
C SER A 585 22.47 19.29 15.30
N SER A 586 21.38 19.41 16.08
CA SER A 586 21.43 19.88 17.46
C SER A 586 21.29 18.79 18.53
N LEU A 587 20.90 17.56 18.16
CA LEU A 587 20.80 16.44 19.10
C LEU A 587 22.11 15.64 19.16
N SER A 588 22.77 15.68 20.31
CA SER A 588 23.91 14.80 20.54
C SER A 588 23.48 13.33 20.51
N ASP A 589 24.32 12.50 19.90
CA ASP A 589 24.00 11.10 19.58
C ASP A 589 23.65 10.23 20.79
N SER A 590 24.22 10.53 21.99
CA SER A 590 23.97 9.80 23.21
C SER A 590 22.58 10.04 23.78
N LEU A 591 22.08 11.28 23.79
CA LEU A 591 20.82 11.63 24.43
C LEU A 591 19.59 10.98 23.77
N TYR A 592 19.58 10.89 22.44
CA TYR A 592 18.46 10.29 21.72
C TYR A 592 18.41 8.77 21.84
N LEU A 593 19.57 8.11 21.77
CA LEU A 593 19.66 6.67 21.98
C LEU A 593 19.24 6.25 23.39
N ASP A 594 19.63 7.03 24.41
CA ASP A 594 19.26 6.76 25.79
C ASP A 594 17.76 6.95 26.02
N SER A 595 17.11 7.93 25.37
CA SER A 595 15.66 8.15 25.50
C SER A 595 14.82 7.07 24.81
N ILE A 596 15.25 6.59 23.65
CA ILE A 596 14.57 5.49 22.95
C ILE A 596 14.88 4.14 23.59
N MET A 597 16.08 4.00 24.17
CA MET A 597 16.52 2.75 24.81
C MET A 597 16.00 2.60 26.24
N GLY A 598 15.37 3.66 26.80
CA GLY A 598 14.67 3.60 28.08
C GLY A 598 15.49 3.02 29.21
N HIS A 599 16.45 3.79 29.73
CA HIS A 599 17.00 3.48 31.06
C HIS A 599 15.96 3.71 32.16
N ASP A 600 14.85 4.38 31.86
CA ASP A 600 13.72 4.62 32.76
C ASP A 600 12.37 4.17 32.16
N THR A 601 12.34 3.08 31.45
CA THR A 601 11.11 2.31 31.47
C THR A 601 10.98 1.80 32.88
N HIS A 602 10.06 2.36 33.66
CA HIS A 602 9.57 1.67 34.85
C HIS A 602 9.10 0.30 34.34
N LEU A 603 9.97 -0.69 34.55
CA LEU A 603 9.63 -2.09 34.45
C LEU A 603 8.42 -2.25 35.38
N LEU A 604 7.22 -2.31 34.85
CA LEU A 604 6.10 -2.91 35.53
C LEU A 604 6.63 -4.21 36.09
N ASP A 605 6.38 -4.45 37.37
CA ASP A 605 6.89 -5.59 38.14
C ASP A 605 6.94 -6.82 37.26
N GLN A 606 8.15 -7.34 37.14
CA GLN A 606 8.51 -8.42 36.24
C GLN A 606 7.51 -9.57 36.39
N VAL A 607 6.54 -9.64 35.50
CA VAL A 607 5.77 -10.88 35.32
C VAL A 607 6.76 -11.90 34.80
N THR A 608 7.29 -12.68 35.72
CA THR A 608 8.24 -13.73 35.42
C THR A 608 7.54 -14.83 34.66
N ILE A 609 7.40 -14.66 33.37
CA ILE A 609 7.06 -15.77 32.48
C ILE A 609 8.27 -16.69 32.53
N LYS A 610 8.20 -17.73 33.31
CA LYS A 610 9.14 -18.86 33.27
C LYS A 610 8.91 -19.62 31.96
N ALA A 611 9.26 -19.00 30.81
CA ALA A 611 9.49 -19.77 29.60
C ALA A 611 10.74 -20.63 29.84
N LYS A 612 10.66 -21.92 29.62
CA LYS A 612 11.83 -22.80 29.52
C LYS A 612 12.76 -22.16 28.47
N ARG A 613 13.86 -21.58 28.97
CA ARG A 613 14.92 -21.01 28.12
C ARG A 613 15.52 -22.13 27.27
N THR A 614 14.98 -22.35 26.12
CA THR A 614 15.67 -23.07 25.06
C THR A 614 16.90 -22.28 24.66
N LYS A 615 17.92 -22.97 24.21
CA LYS A 615 19.30 -22.56 23.83
C LYS A 615 19.54 -21.20 23.11
N TYR A 616 18.57 -20.33 23.05
CA TYR A 616 18.63 -19.00 22.45
C TYR A 616 19.47 -17.97 23.19
N LYS A 617 19.94 -18.25 24.38
CA LYS A 617 20.78 -17.31 25.16
C LYS A 617 22.12 -16.98 24.48
N LYS A 618 22.60 -17.84 23.58
CA LYS A 618 23.87 -17.57 22.84
C LYS A 618 23.68 -16.66 21.63
N ILE A 619 22.47 -16.54 21.07
CA ILE A 619 22.18 -15.68 19.92
C ILE A 619 22.13 -14.18 20.32
N LEU A 620 21.69 -13.86 21.53
CA LEU A 620 21.56 -12.48 22.00
C LEU A 620 22.89 -11.72 22.09
N ALA A 621 24.01 -12.42 22.30
CA ALA A 621 25.35 -11.78 22.30
C ALA A 621 25.79 -11.28 20.90
N PHE A 622 25.18 -11.77 19.84
CA PHE A 622 25.47 -11.42 18.43
C PHE A 622 24.44 -10.51 17.78
N GLU A 623 23.41 -10.04 18.51
CA GLU A 623 22.30 -9.26 17.92
C GLU A 623 22.77 -8.01 17.17
N GLN A 624 23.87 -7.40 17.58
CA GLN A 624 24.39 -6.21 16.89
C GLN A 624 25.02 -6.48 15.53
N SER A 625 25.41 -7.72 15.24
CA SER A 625 26.04 -8.12 13.98
C SER A 625 25.12 -8.89 13.05
N VAL A 626 24.04 -9.47 13.56
CA VAL A 626 23.07 -10.22 12.76
C VAL A 626 22.26 -9.26 11.89
N ARG A 627 22.27 -9.50 10.59
CA ARG A 627 21.55 -8.72 9.57
C ARG A 627 20.31 -9.42 9.06
N ALA A 628 20.30 -10.74 9.09
CA ALA A 628 19.14 -11.52 8.72
C ALA A 628 19.21 -12.91 9.39
N TYR A 629 18.06 -13.45 9.72
CA TYR A 629 17.91 -14.83 10.24
C TYR A 629 16.71 -15.49 9.58
N TYR A 630 16.90 -16.72 9.11
CA TYR A 630 15.87 -17.52 8.45
C TYR A 630 15.77 -18.89 9.09
N ASP A 631 14.58 -19.27 9.51
CA ASP A 631 14.21 -20.64 9.83
C ASP A 631 13.83 -21.35 8.51
N ILE A 632 14.76 -22.10 7.95
CA ILE A 632 14.63 -22.62 6.59
C ILE A 632 13.46 -23.60 6.44
N PRO A 633 13.19 -24.53 7.34
CA PRO A 633 11.98 -25.37 7.27
C PRO A 633 10.69 -24.55 7.17
N LYS A 634 10.59 -23.48 7.95
CA LYS A 634 9.43 -22.58 7.93
C LYS A 634 9.32 -21.79 6.62
N GLU A 635 10.44 -21.29 6.11
CA GLU A 635 10.46 -20.56 4.85
C GLU A 635 10.19 -21.45 3.64
N LEU A 636 10.75 -22.67 3.62
CA LEU A 636 10.45 -23.65 2.58
C LEU A 636 8.99 -24.08 2.61
N ASP A 637 8.42 -24.23 3.80
CA ASP A 637 7.01 -24.56 3.98
C ASP A 637 6.11 -23.45 3.40
N ARG A 638 6.45 -22.19 3.71
CA ARG A 638 5.80 -21.02 3.13
C ARG A 638 5.92 -20.98 1.60
N MET A 639 7.13 -21.19 1.06
CA MET A 639 7.36 -21.17 -0.38
C MET A 639 6.63 -22.29 -1.11
N ARG A 640 6.54 -23.48 -0.51
CA ARG A 640 5.77 -24.60 -1.05
C ARG A 640 4.27 -24.31 -1.09
N ASP A 641 3.76 -23.61 -0.08
CA ASP A 641 2.38 -23.12 -0.08
C ASP A 641 2.11 -22.13 -1.20
N GLU A 642 3.14 -21.36 -1.58
CA GLU A 642 3.11 -20.43 -2.72
C GLU A 642 3.28 -21.11 -4.09
N GLY A 643 3.43 -22.46 -4.12
CA GLY A 643 3.74 -23.19 -5.34
C GLY A 643 5.15 -22.94 -5.88
N LYS A 644 6.03 -22.36 -5.06
CA LYS A 644 7.44 -22.15 -5.39
C LYS A 644 8.27 -23.33 -4.93
N PHE A 645 8.86 -24.02 -5.85
CA PHE A 645 9.79 -25.12 -5.56
C PHE A 645 11.22 -24.58 -5.68
N MET A 646 11.95 -24.65 -4.58
CA MET A 646 13.37 -24.27 -4.51
C MET A 646 14.16 -25.52 -4.13
N ASP A 647 15.12 -25.87 -4.92
CA ASP A 647 16.04 -27.00 -4.71
C ASP A 647 17.52 -26.58 -4.76
N TYR A 648 17.79 -25.27 -4.90
CA TYR A 648 19.12 -24.73 -5.06
C TYR A 648 19.36 -23.56 -4.07
N PHE A 649 20.35 -23.72 -3.18
CA PHE A 649 20.61 -22.78 -2.07
C PHE A 649 20.81 -21.31 -2.49
N PRO A 650 21.60 -20.98 -3.51
CA PRO A 650 21.76 -19.58 -3.92
C PRO A 650 20.45 -18.92 -4.38
N TRP A 651 19.56 -19.67 -5.06
CA TRP A 651 18.25 -19.18 -5.45
C TRP A 651 17.33 -19.01 -4.26
N LEU A 652 17.39 -19.92 -3.29
CA LEU A 652 16.68 -19.78 -2.03
C LEU A 652 17.10 -18.46 -1.33
N MET A 653 18.40 -18.22 -1.23
CA MET A 653 18.93 -17.04 -0.56
C MET A 653 18.57 -15.74 -1.26
N THR A 654 18.56 -15.66 -2.58
CA THR A 654 18.10 -14.48 -3.32
C THR A 654 16.60 -14.25 -3.19
N THR A 655 15.83 -15.31 -3.04
CA THR A 655 14.39 -15.24 -2.83
C THR A 655 14.05 -14.79 -1.41
N LEU A 656 14.82 -15.25 -0.42
CA LEU A 656 14.65 -14.86 0.99
C LEU A 656 15.16 -13.46 1.27
N ASN A 657 16.24 -13.06 0.58
CA ASN A 657 16.86 -11.76 0.82
C ASN A 657 17.32 -11.10 -0.49
N PRO A 658 16.61 -10.06 -0.95
CA PRO A 658 16.91 -9.36 -2.19
C PRO A 658 18.25 -8.59 -2.15
N ASN A 659 18.85 -8.42 -0.96
CA ASN A 659 20.21 -7.87 -0.84
C ASN A 659 21.30 -8.88 -1.19
N ILE A 660 20.92 -10.14 -1.44
CA ILE A 660 21.84 -11.17 -1.89
C ILE A 660 21.85 -11.20 -3.40
N GLN A 661 23.02 -11.00 -3.96
CA GLN A 661 23.29 -11.09 -5.39
C GLN A 661 24.08 -12.36 -5.68
N VAL A 662 23.60 -13.12 -6.63
CA VAL A 662 24.30 -14.32 -7.14
C VAL A 662 24.82 -14.03 -8.55
N LYS A 663 26.12 -14.22 -8.77
CA LYS A 663 26.73 -14.17 -10.08
C LYS A 663 27.31 -15.54 -10.42
N SER A 664 26.86 -16.12 -11.52
CA SER A 664 27.42 -17.32 -12.08
C SER A 664 28.22 -16.98 -13.35
N LYS A 665 29.46 -17.46 -13.45
CA LYS A 665 30.23 -17.45 -14.71
C LYS A 665 30.37 -18.87 -15.21
N TRP A 666 29.84 -19.14 -16.38
CA TRP A 666 29.80 -20.44 -17.04
C TRP A 666 31.10 -20.78 -17.80
N LYS A 667 32.25 -20.21 -17.47
CA LYS A 667 33.54 -20.59 -18.08
C LYS A 667 34.29 -21.46 -17.09
N GLY A 668 34.28 -22.76 -17.31
CA GLY A 668 34.96 -23.77 -16.53
C GLY A 668 34.01 -24.77 -15.87
N ASP A 669 34.40 -26.00 -15.69
CA ASP A 669 33.71 -27.03 -14.95
C ASP A 669 34.42 -27.24 -13.59
N PRO A 670 33.79 -26.97 -12.46
CA PRO A 670 32.42 -26.49 -12.21
C PRO A 670 32.24 -24.97 -12.38
N PRO A 671 30.95 -24.47 -12.56
CA PRO A 671 30.67 -23.06 -12.71
C PRO A 671 30.98 -22.28 -11.43
N PHE A 672 31.54 -21.08 -11.58
CA PHE A 672 31.80 -20.17 -10.49
C PHE A 672 30.50 -19.53 -9.99
N ILE A 673 30.18 -19.73 -8.74
CA ILE A 673 29.05 -19.05 -8.10
C ILE A 673 29.60 -18.10 -7.05
N THR A 674 29.30 -16.82 -7.18
CA THR A 674 29.69 -15.81 -6.21
C THR A 674 28.43 -15.21 -5.61
N MET A 675 28.31 -15.25 -4.30
CA MET A 675 27.25 -14.58 -3.56
C MET A 675 27.79 -13.31 -2.91
N LYS A 676 27.01 -12.24 -2.97
CA LYS A 676 27.30 -10.98 -2.30
C LYS A 676 26.08 -10.54 -1.51
N TYR A 677 26.32 -10.04 -0.32
CA TYR A 677 25.33 -9.34 0.48
C TYR A 677 25.68 -7.85 0.49
N LYS A 678 24.85 -6.99 -0.07
CA LYS A 678 25.11 -5.53 -0.16
C LYS A 678 26.51 -5.16 -0.69
N ASN A 679 26.99 -5.73 -1.72
CA ASN A 679 28.33 -5.58 -2.27
C ASN A 679 29.48 -6.27 -1.49
N HIS A 680 29.25 -6.84 -0.29
CA HIS A 680 30.24 -7.64 0.41
C HIS A 680 30.16 -9.10 -0.02
N TYR A 681 31.30 -9.73 -0.20
CA TYR A 681 31.34 -11.17 -0.50
C TYR A 681 30.80 -11.97 0.68
N ILE A 682 29.99 -12.98 0.43
CA ILE A 682 29.47 -13.87 1.46
C ILE A 682 30.43 -15.04 1.60
N LEU A 683 30.90 -15.25 2.84
CA LEU A 683 31.57 -16.47 3.26
C LEU A 683 30.55 -17.38 3.96
N CYS A 684 30.49 -18.65 3.57
CA CYS A 684 29.56 -19.61 4.16
C CYS A 684 30.24 -20.45 5.22
N VAL A 685 29.63 -20.51 6.39
CA VAL A 685 30.06 -21.35 7.51
C VAL A 685 28.97 -22.36 7.80
N ILE A 686 29.24 -23.64 7.63
CA ILE A 686 28.26 -24.71 7.89
C ILE A 686 28.69 -25.46 9.14
N ASN A 687 27.83 -25.45 10.17
CA ASN A 687 28.05 -26.10 11.45
C ASN A 687 29.46 -25.77 12.03
N GLY A 688 29.90 -24.52 11.87
CA GLY A 688 31.20 -24.06 12.35
C GLY A 688 32.38 -24.25 11.39
N VAL A 689 32.22 -24.89 10.24
CA VAL A 689 33.26 -25.10 9.23
C VAL A 689 33.07 -24.11 8.07
N LEU A 690 34.16 -23.42 7.69
CA LEU A 690 34.16 -22.47 6.57
C LEU A 690 34.25 -23.22 5.24
N TYR A 691 33.37 -22.88 4.29
CA TYR A 691 33.27 -23.45 2.97
C TYR A 691 33.55 -22.40 1.89
N SER A 692 34.25 -22.79 0.84
CA SER A 692 34.45 -21.97 -0.36
C SER A 692 33.22 -21.98 -1.24
N THR A 693 33.01 -20.88 -1.98
CA THR A 693 31.98 -20.78 -3.04
C THR A 693 32.19 -21.76 -4.21
N PHE A 694 33.34 -22.43 -4.27
CA PHE A 694 33.61 -23.54 -5.18
C PHE A 694 33.22 -24.91 -4.65
N ASP A 695 32.79 -24.96 -3.37
CA ASP A 695 32.51 -26.25 -2.78
C ASP A 695 31.20 -26.80 -3.32
N ARG A 696 31.33 -27.79 -4.20
CA ARG A 696 30.23 -28.40 -4.94
C ARG A 696 29.17 -29.00 -3.99
N GLU A 697 29.62 -29.52 -2.86
CA GLU A 697 28.74 -30.09 -1.86
C GLU A 697 27.77 -29.06 -1.26
N LEU A 698 28.20 -27.79 -1.12
CA LEU A 698 27.36 -26.74 -0.55
C LEU A 698 26.27 -26.27 -1.51
N PHE A 699 26.64 -26.12 -2.79
CA PHE A 699 25.82 -25.39 -3.75
C PHE A 699 25.04 -26.29 -4.73
N ILE A 700 25.47 -27.55 -4.89
CA ILE A 700 24.90 -28.43 -5.91
C ILE A 700 24.31 -29.69 -5.27
N ASP A 701 24.98 -30.30 -4.31
CA ASP A 701 24.65 -31.66 -3.82
C ASP A 701 23.90 -31.65 -2.46
N LYS A 702 23.90 -30.53 -1.69
CA LYS A 702 23.16 -30.48 -0.41
C LYS A 702 21.70 -30.15 -0.61
N ASN A 703 20.87 -31.04 -0.13
CA ASN A 703 19.45 -30.83 -0.11
C ASN A 703 19.12 -29.67 0.85
N ILE A 704 18.46 -28.64 0.32
CA ILE A 704 18.02 -27.46 1.08
C ILE A 704 17.19 -27.88 2.30
N ASP A 705 16.45 -28.99 2.20
CA ASP A 705 15.65 -29.54 3.30
C ASP A 705 16.49 -29.97 4.51
N ALA A 706 17.79 -30.16 4.34
CA ALA A 706 18.74 -30.44 5.43
C ALA A 706 19.11 -29.21 6.26
N ILE A 707 18.81 -28.01 5.77
CA ILE A 707 19.18 -26.77 6.43
C ILE A 707 18.13 -26.44 7.50
N LYS A 708 18.59 -26.22 8.74
CA LYS A 708 17.74 -25.81 9.86
C LYS A 708 17.56 -24.30 9.90
N SER A 709 18.65 -23.57 9.78
CA SER A 709 18.64 -22.11 9.81
C SER A 709 19.78 -21.50 9.04
N VAL A 710 19.56 -20.28 8.56
CA VAL A 710 20.59 -19.43 7.93
C VAL A 710 20.62 -18.09 8.63
N MET A 711 21.78 -17.62 8.99
CA MET A 711 22.00 -16.33 9.63
C MET A 711 23.09 -15.56 8.87
N ILE A 712 22.79 -14.31 8.52
CA ILE A 712 23.75 -13.42 7.85
C ILE A 712 24.25 -12.40 8.85
N CYS A 713 25.56 -12.30 8.99
CA CYS A 713 26.24 -11.37 9.89
C CYS A 713 27.20 -10.46 9.14
N ASP A 714 27.48 -9.28 9.70
CA ASP A 714 28.57 -8.42 9.22
C ASP A 714 29.94 -9.02 9.55
N GLY A 715 30.83 -8.99 8.58
CA GLY A 715 32.17 -9.54 8.72
C GLY A 715 33.08 -8.85 9.77
N THR A 716 32.71 -7.63 10.21
CA THR A 716 33.48 -6.86 11.21
C THR A 716 33.42 -7.40 12.64
N THR A 717 32.46 -8.24 12.93
CA THR A 717 32.21 -8.75 14.29
C THR A 717 32.74 -10.16 14.54
N ALA A 718 33.20 -10.83 13.48
CA ALA A 718 33.82 -12.14 13.61
C ALA A 718 35.20 -12.09 14.30
N SER A 719 35.84 -10.91 14.36
CA SER A 719 37.16 -10.70 14.92
C SER A 719 37.20 -10.08 16.33
N ALA A 720 36.06 -9.62 16.86
CA ALA A 720 35.99 -9.08 18.21
C ALA A 720 35.83 -10.23 19.21
N GLY A 721 36.93 -10.59 19.87
CA GLY A 721 37.04 -11.71 20.76
C GLY A 721 35.86 -11.83 21.73
N ILE A 722 35.20 -12.95 21.65
CA ILE A 722 34.31 -13.44 22.67
C ILE A 722 34.85 -14.79 23.09
N ASP A 723 35.31 -14.82 24.35
CA ASP A 723 35.81 -16.02 24.96
C ASP A 723 34.81 -17.16 24.93
N ASP A 724 35.34 -18.28 24.47
CA ASP A 724 34.96 -19.64 24.80
C ASP A 724 33.63 -20.23 24.30
N ASP A 725 33.77 -21.39 23.70
CA ASP A 725 32.74 -22.42 23.43
C ASP A 725 31.65 -22.14 22.35
N SER A 726 31.81 -21.22 21.45
CA SER A 726 30.82 -21.08 20.39
C SER A 726 31.33 -21.56 19.01
N ALA A 727 30.60 -22.47 18.41
CA ALA A 727 30.78 -22.98 17.04
C ALA A 727 30.69 -21.91 15.92
N TYR A 728 30.73 -20.63 16.27
CA TYR A 728 30.51 -19.49 15.38
C TYR A 728 31.69 -18.52 15.29
N HIS A 729 32.84 -18.87 15.83
CA HIS A 729 34.03 -18.02 15.82
C HIS A 729 34.90 -18.39 14.62
N LEU A 730 35.03 -17.49 13.65
CA LEU A 730 36.04 -17.57 12.60
C LEU A 730 37.30 -16.84 13.10
N SER A 731 38.33 -17.57 13.44
CA SER A 731 39.66 -16.99 13.78
C SER A 731 40.39 -16.64 12.49
N ASP A 732 41.34 -15.67 12.60
CA ASP A 732 42.28 -15.38 11.50
C ASP A 732 43.05 -16.61 11.04
N GLU A 733 43.32 -17.55 11.97
CA GLU A 733 43.95 -18.83 11.67
C GLU A 733 43.03 -19.73 10.81
N SER A 734 41.73 -19.78 11.10
CA SER A 734 40.77 -20.51 10.27
C SER A 734 40.67 -19.91 8.85
N LEU A 735 40.74 -18.59 8.73
CA LEU A 735 40.76 -17.91 7.44
C LEU A 735 42.04 -18.17 6.66
N LYS A 736 43.20 -18.18 7.33
CA LYS A 736 44.48 -18.51 6.69
C LYS A 736 44.50 -19.96 6.25
N ASN A 737 44.11 -20.89 7.09
CA ASN A 737 44.05 -22.30 6.79
C ASN A 737 43.07 -22.56 5.63
N HIS A 738 41.93 -21.87 5.57
CA HIS A 738 40.99 -21.95 4.44
C HIS A 738 41.62 -21.44 3.14
N MET A 739 42.40 -20.38 3.17
CA MET A 739 43.11 -19.86 2.03
C MET A 739 44.15 -20.86 1.47
N GLU A 740 44.81 -21.62 2.35
CA GLU A 740 45.83 -22.58 1.99
C GLU A 740 45.29 -23.91 1.51
N THR A 741 44.13 -24.33 2.06
CA THR A 741 43.55 -25.66 1.84
C THR A 741 42.42 -25.71 0.83
N SER A 742 41.78 -24.57 0.57
CA SER A 742 40.57 -24.51 -0.28
C SER A 742 40.86 -23.89 -1.65
N ARG A 743 40.17 -24.37 -2.67
CA ARG A 743 40.18 -23.76 -3.99
C ARG A 743 39.32 -22.53 -3.98
N LEU A 744 39.92 -21.34 -3.91
CA LEU A 744 39.24 -20.06 -3.86
C LEU A 744 39.05 -19.46 -5.26
N SER A 745 37.97 -18.69 -5.42
CA SER A 745 37.85 -17.81 -6.58
C SER A 745 38.89 -16.68 -6.49
N PRO A 746 39.40 -16.16 -7.65
CA PRO A 746 40.34 -15.04 -7.63
C PRO A 746 39.84 -13.83 -6.83
N PHE A 747 38.52 -13.68 -6.72
CA PHE A 747 37.88 -12.60 -5.95
C PHE A 747 37.87 -12.90 -4.45
N GLU A 748 37.59 -14.14 -4.03
CA GLU A 748 37.66 -14.57 -2.62
C GLU A 748 39.08 -14.49 -2.12
N GLU A 749 40.04 -14.99 -2.90
CA GLU A 749 41.45 -14.94 -2.58
C GLU A 749 41.97 -13.52 -2.42
N LYS A 750 41.63 -12.61 -3.35
CA LYS A 750 41.97 -11.20 -3.28
C LYS A 750 41.33 -10.53 -2.04
N ALA A 751 40.09 -10.83 -1.76
CA ALA A 751 39.35 -10.23 -0.64
C ALA A 751 39.89 -10.77 0.71
N LEU A 752 40.18 -12.07 0.82
CA LEU A 752 40.79 -12.68 2.02
C LEU A 752 42.21 -12.16 2.25
N LYS A 753 43.03 -12.06 1.19
CA LYS A 753 44.38 -11.46 1.29
C LYS A 753 44.33 -10.01 1.74
N SER A 754 43.39 -9.22 1.22
CA SER A 754 43.20 -7.83 1.62
C SER A 754 42.73 -7.72 3.10
N TYR A 755 41.87 -8.61 3.54
CA TYR A 755 41.44 -8.66 4.95
C TYR A 755 42.58 -9.01 5.89
N LEU A 756 43.34 -10.09 5.61
CA LEU A 756 44.43 -10.57 6.44
C LEU A 756 45.64 -9.61 6.47
N ASN A 757 45.87 -8.87 5.40
CA ASN A 757 46.96 -7.89 5.29
C ASN A 757 46.67 -6.54 5.94
N ASN A 758 45.36 -6.19 6.13
CA ASN A 758 44.94 -4.92 6.71
C ASN A 758 44.62 -4.98 8.20
N THR A 759 44.90 -6.08 8.87
CA THR A 759 44.77 -6.23 10.32
C THR A 759 45.94 -5.57 11.05
N THR A 760 46.03 -4.23 11.02
CA THR A 760 46.83 -3.47 12.00
C THR A 760 45.95 -3.01 13.15
N PRO A 761 46.47 -2.93 14.40
CA PRO A 761 45.70 -2.72 15.62
C PRO A 761 44.87 -1.43 15.67
N ASN A 762 45.05 -0.49 14.75
CA ASN A 762 44.41 0.78 14.70
C ASN A 762 43.50 1.01 13.48
N ASN A 763 43.40 0.07 12.54
CA ASN A 763 42.45 0.14 11.43
C ASN A 763 41.33 -0.89 11.66
N GLN A 764 40.14 -0.43 11.95
CA GLN A 764 38.98 -1.30 11.86
C GLN A 764 38.94 -1.91 10.46
N PRO A 765 38.87 -3.25 10.32
CA PRO A 765 38.82 -3.89 9.00
C PRO A 765 37.58 -3.37 8.29
N GLY A 766 37.81 -2.71 7.15
CA GLY A 766 36.71 -2.27 6.30
C GLY A 766 35.84 -3.46 5.96
N ASN A 767 34.53 -3.27 5.99
CA ASN A 767 33.46 -4.22 5.71
C ASN A 767 33.60 -4.92 4.35
N GLN A 768 34.50 -5.89 4.22
CA GLN A 768 34.73 -6.58 2.94
C GLN A 768 33.93 -7.88 2.80
N PHE A 769 33.45 -8.45 3.91
CA PHE A 769 32.73 -9.72 3.94
C PHE A 769 31.46 -9.64 4.76
N ALA A 770 30.45 -10.41 4.31
CA ALA A 770 29.34 -10.86 5.16
C ALA A 770 29.52 -12.36 5.40
N ILE A 771 29.20 -12.83 6.59
CA ILE A 771 29.29 -14.23 6.95
C ILE A 771 27.89 -14.83 6.98
N CYS A 772 27.70 -15.93 6.26
CA CYS A 772 26.47 -16.69 6.22
C CYS A 772 26.65 -17.97 7.05
N TYR A 773 26.13 -17.99 8.26
CA TYR A 773 26.14 -19.19 9.11
C TYR A 773 24.95 -20.07 8.74
N ILE A 774 25.24 -21.30 8.37
CA ILE A 774 24.28 -22.32 7.99
C ILE A 774 24.32 -23.42 9.05
N THR A 775 23.18 -23.67 9.69
CA THR A 775 23.04 -24.78 10.64
C THR A 775 22.22 -25.88 9.97
N THR A 776 22.67 -27.11 10.01
CA THR A 776 21.95 -28.26 9.48
C THR A 776 21.10 -28.95 10.55
N ILE A 777 20.14 -29.74 10.13
CA ILE A 777 19.32 -30.59 11.01
C ILE A 777 20.17 -31.77 11.44
N ASP A 778 20.27 -32.02 12.75
CA ASP A 778 20.98 -33.18 13.28
C ASP A 778 20.30 -34.47 12.82
N ASN A 779 21.10 -35.47 12.40
CA ASN A 779 20.63 -36.75 11.89
C ASN A 779 19.64 -36.65 10.71
N TRP A 780 19.87 -35.65 9.83
CA TRP A 780 19.06 -35.50 8.65
C TRP A 780 19.27 -36.69 7.70
N ASP A 781 18.13 -37.32 7.33
CA ASP A 781 18.09 -38.46 6.41
C ASP A 781 17.51 -38.02 5.06
N PRO A 782 18.31 -38.01 3.97
CA PRO A 782 17.86 -37.57 2.66
C PRO A 782 16.70 -38.42 2.10
N GLU A 783 16.52 -39.65 2.56
CA GLU A 783 15.39 -40.50 2.15
C GLU A 783 14.08 -40.15 2.87
N LYS A 784 14.14 -39.48 4.00
CA LYS A 784 12.97 -38.91 4.68
C LYS A 784 12.62 -37.55 4.11
N LYS A 785 12.26 -37.46 2.84
CA LYS A 785 11.64 -36.25 2.28
C LYS A 785 10.48 -35.85 3.16
N TYR A 786 10.49 -34.58 3.56
CA TYR A 786 9.42 -33.90 4.30
C TYR A 786 8.17 -33.86 3.41
N GLN A 787 7.44 -34.93 3.39
CA GLN A 787 6.18 -35.05 2.68
C GLN A 787 5.12 -35.18 3.77
N SER A 788 4.16 -34.29 3.75
CA SER A 788 3.03 -34.33 4.68
C SER A 788 2.14 -35.55 4.39
N ARG A 789 2.65 -36.76 4.64
CA ARG A 789 1.89 -38.03 4.43
C ARG A 789 0.61 -38.05 5.27
N GLY A 790 -0.33 -37.13 4.94
CA GLY A 790 -1.61 -36.99 5.63
C GLY A 790 -1.54 -36.26 6.98
N ILE A 791 -0.36 -35.78 7.39
CA ILE A 791 -0.16 -34.92 8.60
C ILE A 791 0.77 -33.80 8.23
N ARG A 792 0.36 -32.57 8.55
CA ARG A 792 1.17 -31.37 8.39
C ARG A 792 1.25 -30.64 9.72
N ASN A 793 2.46 -30.46 10.24
CA ASN A 793 2.71 -29.60 11.38
C ASN A 793 3.08 -28.20 10.87
N THR A 794 2.48 -27.18 11.45
CA THR A 794 2.66 -25.80 11.00
C THR A 794 2.39 -24.81 12.14
N GLN A 795 2.71 -23.54 11.91
CA GLN A 795 2.30 -22.44 12.77
C GLN A 795 1.07 -21.76 12.17
N ILE A 796 0.07 -21.47 12.98
CA ILE A 796 -1.11 -20.70 12.58
C ILE A 796 -1.04 -19.35 13.28
N GLN A 797 -1.16 -18.27 12.51
CA GLN A 797 -1.18 -16.90 13.01
C GLN A 797 -2.61 -16.54 13.41
N GLY A 798 -2.77 -16.08 14.64
CA GLY A 798 -3.99 -15.46 15.16
C GLY A 798 -3.92 -13.95 15.08
N TYR A 799 -4.85 -13.28 15.77
CA TYR A 799 -4.88 -11.82 15.84
C TYR A 799 -3.65 -11.27 16.56
N SER A 800 -3.17 -10.14 16.06
CA SER A 800 -2.15 -9.35 16.73
C SER A 800 -2.78 -8.62 17.91
N GLN A 801 -2.09 -8.61 19.04
CA GLN A 801 -2.57 -7.93 20.23
C GLN A 801 -2.08 -6.48 20.21
N PRO A 802 -2.98 -5.50 20.24
CA PRO A 802 -2.57 -4.11 20.36
C PRO A 802 -1.92 -3.86 21.73
N ILE A 803 -0.94 -2.96 21.74
CA ILE A 803 -0.28 -2.46 22.96
C ILE A 803 -0.90 -1.09 23.25
N GLU A 804 -1.04 -0.74 24.50
CA GLU A 804 -1.50 0.57 24.90
C GLU A 804 -0.40 1.62 24.76
N PHE A 805 -0.73 2.79 24.20
CA PHE A 805 0.22 3.91 24.10
C PHE A 805 0.47 4.49 25.49
N TYR A 806 1.74 4.52 25.89
CA TYR A 806 2.14 5.13 27.15
C TYR A 806 2.42 6.63 26.96
N SER A 807 1.66 7.48 27.67
CA SER A 807 1.89 8.93 27.76
C SER A 807 2.40 9.26 29.18
N PRO A 808 3.69 9.64 29.33
CA PRO A 808 4.22 10.01 30.65
C PRO A 808 3.44 11.20 31.25
N TYR A 809 3.26 11.16 32.57
CA TYR A 809 2.66 12.24 33.34
C TYR A 809 3.70 12.90 34.23
N TYR A 810 3.85 14.22 34.14
CA TYR A 810 4.80 15.01 34.90
C TYR A 810 4.06 15.96 35.83
N PRO A 811 3.75 15.55 37.08
CA PRO A 811 3.01 16.38 38.05
C PRO A 811 3.80 17.59 38.51
N ASP A 812 5.12 17.58 38.41
CA ASP A 812 6.04 18.65 38.79
C ASP A 812 7.04 18.89 37.66
N ILE A 813 6.89 20.03 37.00
CA ILE A 813 7.73 20.45 35.85
C ILE A 813 9.21 20.48 36.24
N SER A 814 9.53 20.81 37.49
CA SER A 814 10.90 20.87 37.98
C SER A 814 11.59 19.50 38.10
N LYS A 815 10.81 18.41 38.15
CA LYS A 815 11.30 17.03 38.17
C LYS A 815 11.40 16.37 36.81
N GLY A 816 10.94 17.03 35.77
CA GLY A 816 11.07 16.58 34.39
C GLY A 816 12.47 16.70 33.81
N GLN A 817 13.52 16.33 34.61
CA GLN A 817 14.89 16.26 34.12
C GLN A 817 15.18 14.95 33.36
N GLY A 818 14.17 14.38 32.74
CA GLY A 818 14.29 13.17 31.97
C GLY A 818 14.63 13.41 30.50
N ASN A 819 15.20 12.41 29.88
CA ASN A 819 15.50 12.35 28.44
C ASN A 819 14.24 12.01 27.63
N ASP A 820 13.10 12.72 27.84
CA ASP A 820 11.90 12.51 27.07
C ASP A 820 11.98 13.24 25.72
N HIS A 821 12.38 12.50 24.69
CA HIS A 821 12.52 13.01 23.32
C HIS A 821 11.46 12.45 22.37
N ARG A 822 10.34 11.94 22.90
CA ARG A 822 9.28 11.39 22.06
C ARG A 822 8.76 12.43 21.06
N ARG A 823 8.41 11.96 19.87
CA ARG A 823 7.91 12.75 18.76
C ARG A 823 6.39 12.77 18.75
N THR A 824 5.77 11.62 19.02
CA THR A 824 4.33 11.50 19.27
C THR A 824 4.11 11.72 20.77
N ILE A 825 3.52 12.86 21.08
CA ILE A 825 3.28 13.29 22.47
C ILE A 825 2.11 12.50 23.06
N TYR A 826 1.07 12.31 22.28
CA TYR A 826 -0.12 11.57 22.67
C TYR A 826 -0.71 10.84 21.46
N TRP A 827 -1.15 9.62 21.69
CA TRP A 827 -1.92 8.83 20.75
C TRP A 827 -3.05 8.12 21.46
N ASN A 828 -4.25 8.20 20.91
CA ASN A 828 -5.38 7.40 21.36
C ASN A 828 -6.25 7.02 20.15
N PRO A 829 -6.41 5.73 19.86
CA PRO A 829 -7.21 5.27 18.73
C PRO A 829 -8.72 5.44 18.94
N LYS A 830 -9.17 5.67 20.19
CA LYS A 830 -10.61 5.76 20.50
C LYS A 830 -10.88 6.70 21.66
N VAL A 831 -11.01 7.98 21.36
CA VAL A 831 -11.48 9.01 22.30
C VAL A 831 -12.98 9.22 22.08
N THR A 832 -13.78 9.23 23.14
CA THR A 832 -15.24 9.39 23.07
C THR A 832 -15.63 10.78 23.54
N THR A 833 -16.54 11.44 22.83
CA THR A 833 -17.15 12.70 23.25
C THR A 833 -18.28 12.46 24.28
N ASP A 834 -18.47 13.42 25.18
CA ASP A 834 -19.56 13.45 26.17
C ASP A 834 -20.91 13.81 25.51
N GLU A 835 -21.94 14.00 26.35
CA GLU A 835 -23.30 14.39 25.92
C GLU A 835 -23.31 15.77 25.23
N ASN A 836 -22.35 16.63 25.53
CA ASN A 836 -22.18 17.95 24.90
C ASN A 836 -21.34 17.87 23.61
N GLY A 837 -21.00 16.68 23.17
CA GLY A 837 -20.16 16.46 21.98
C GLY A 837 -18.71 16.89 22.19
N VAL A 838 -18.21 16.95 23.42
CA VAL A 838 -16.85 17.42 23.76
C VAL A 838 -16.04 16.29 24.39
N ALA A 839 -14.78 16.21 23.98
CA ALA A 839 -13.77 15.38 24.62
C ALA A 839 -12.58 16.26 25.04
N ILE A 840 -12.06 16.04 26.25
CA ILE A 840 -10.87 16.73 26.74
C ILE A 840 -9.71 15.74 26.78
N ILE A 841 -8.63 16.09 26.07
CA ILE A 841 -7.38 15.33 26.05
C ILE A 841 -6.38 16.05 26.93
N ARG A 842 -5.76 15.30 27.86
CA ARG A 842 -4.70 15.80 28.73
C ARG A 842 -3.45 14.94 28.58
N CYS A 843 -2.31 15.61 28.36
CA CYS A 843 -1.00 14.98 28.31
C CYS A 843 0.08 15.98 28.70
N ASN A 844 1.32 15.55 28.79
CA ASN A 844 2.45 16.45 29.05
C ASN A 844 3.34 16.54 27.81
N ASN A 845 3.89 17.73 27.57
CA ASN A 845 4.90 17.92 26.52
C ASN A 845 6.18 17.10 26.81
N ALA A 846 6.98 16.87 25.80
CA ALA A 846 8.31 16.29 25.91
C ALA A 846 9.32 17.34 26.41
N ASN A 847 10.61 17.08 26.27
CA ASN A 847 11.69 17.93 26.77
C ASN A 847 12.02 19.14 25.88
N SER A 848 11.19 19.49 24.90
CA SER A 848 11.42 20.62 23.99
C SER A 848 10.32 21.68 24.06
N SER A 849 10.70 22.95 23.90
CA SER A 849 9.72 24.02 23.64
C SER A 849 9.27 23.93 22.19
N THR A 850 7.99 23.72 21.94
CA THR A 850 7.50 23.47 20.60
C THR A 850 6.04 23.88 20.40
N PHE A 851 5.70 24.17 19.14
CA PHE A 851 4.32 24.09 18.69
C PHE A 851 3.90 22.64 18.55
N LEU A 852 2.63 22.37 18.80
CA LEU A 852 2.10 21.03 18.63
C LEU A 852 1.33 20.91 17.32
N THR A 853 1.40 19.72 16.71
CA THR A 853 0.53 19.35 15.62
C THR A 853 -0.49 18.35 16.12
N ILE A 854 -1.77 18.59 15.86
CA ILE A 854 -2.84 17.66 16.21
C ILE A 854 -3.48 17.13 14.94
N SER A 855 -3.70 15.83 14.88
CA SER A 855 -4.58 15.18 13.90
C SER A 855 -5.68 14.42 14.63
N CYS A 856 -6.93 14.67 14.22
CA CYS A 856 -8.09 13.94 14.70
C CYS A 856 -8.87 13.43 13.52
N GLU A 857 -9.30 12.17 13.58
CA GLU A 857 -10.06 11.55 12.51
C GLU A 857 -11.25 10.78 13.06
N ALA A 858 -12.41 11.00 12.49
CA ALA A 858 -13.69 10.43 12.90
C ALA A 858 -14.46 9.88 11.71
N LEU A 859 -15.23 8.83 11.98
CA LEU A 859 -16.25 8.32 11.08
C LEU A 859 -17.55 8.20 11.83
N TYR A 860 -18.57 8.95 11.43
CA TYR A 860 -19.88 8.93 12.08
C TYR A 860 -20.98 8.81 11.03
N ASN A 861 -21.80 7.77 11.15
CA ASN A 861 -22.88 7.47 10.19
C ASN A 861 -22.42 7.51 8.72
N GLY A 862 -21.24 6.94 8.41
CA GLY A 862 -20.68 6.92 7.08
C GLY A 862 -20.04 8.23 6.61
N GLN A 863 -19.94 9.21 7.49
CA GLN A 863 -19.41 10.53 7.18
C GLN A 863 -18.04 10.71 7.83
N PRO A 864 -16.99 10.75 7.01
CA PRO A 864 -15.65 10.98 7.49
C PRO A 864 -15.42 12.47 7.81
N ALA A 865 -14.71 12.74 8.89
CA ALA A 865 -14.22 14.07 9.23
C ALA A 865 -12.78 13.98 9.73
N ALA A 866 -11.97 15.00 9.42
CA ALA A 866 -10.59 15.04 9.83
C ALA A 866 -10.17 16.48 10.19
N ILE A 867 -9.26 16.58 11.17
CA ILE A 867 -8.47 17.79 11.47
C ILE A 867 -7.01 17.42 11.35
N ASN A 868 -6.22 18.28 10.73
CA ASN A 868 -4.78 18.23 10.74
C ASN A 868 -4.25 19.66 10.79
N MET A 869 -3.78 20.11 11.95
CA MET A 869 -3.40 21.51 12.17
C MET A 869 -2.30 21.69 13.21
N HIS A 870 -1.59 22.81 13.14
CA HIS A 870 -0.73 23.28 14.24
C HIS A 870 -1.58 23.86 15.37
N SER A 871 -1.07 23.80 16.60
CA SER A 871 -1.65 24.52 17.72
C SER A 871 -1.59 26.03 17.45
N ILE A 872 -2.76 26.62 17.19
CA ILE A 872 -2.91 28.06 17.04
C ILE A 872 -3.94 28.50 18.05
N LYS A 873 -3.71 29.62 18.73
CA LYS A 873 -4.69 30.22 19.62
C LYS A 873 -6.00 30.43 18.86
N SER A 874 -7.00 29.58 19.15
CA SER A 874 -8.38 29.69 18.68
C SER A 874 -8.61 30.11 17.23
N VAL A 875 -8.63 29.15 16.32
CA VAL A 875 -9.29 29.30 15.03
C VAL A 875 -10.33 28.18 14.90
N SER A 876 -11.57 28.58 14.92
CA SER A 876 -12.69 27.69 14.59
C SER A 876 -12.61 27.33 13.10
N TYR A 877 -12.24 26.09 12.78
CA TYR A 877 -12.34 25.57 11.41
C TYR A 877 -13.61 24.74 11.28
N THR A 878 -14.68 25.40 10.95
CA THR A 878 -15.79 24.74 10.28
C THR A 878 -15.40 24.62 8.81
N HIS A 879 -15.26 23.41 8.29
CA HIS A 879 -15.02 23.13 6.86
C HIS A 879 -14.23 24.25 6.15
N LEU A 880 -12.89 24.13 6.12
CA LEU A 880 -11.99 24.87 5.23
C LEU A 880 -12.59 26.17 4.62
N ARG A 881 -13.08 27.09 5.44
CA ARG A 881 -13.27 28.47 5.04
C ARG A 881 -12.08 29.28 5.54
N ALA A 882 -10.98 29.19 4.84
CA ALA A 882 -9.91 30.14 5.00
C ALA A 882 -10.24 31.38 4.17
N HIS A 883 -10.59 32.47 4.85
CA HIS A 883 -10.35 33.78 4.31
C HIS A 883 -8.86 34.05 4.49
N GLU A 884 -8.09 33.84 3.47
CA GLU A 884 -6.79 34.48 3.29
C GLU A 884 -6.82 35.20 1.95
N THR A 885 -6.69 36.50 2.03
CA THR A 885 -6.36 37.39 0.91
C THR A 885 -5.09 36.89 0.28
N ASP A 886 -5.19 36.47 -0.98
CA ASP A 886 -4.04 36.26 -1.86
C ASP A 886 -3.26 37.59 -1.98
N GLN A 887 -2.17 37.70 -1.24
CA GLN A 887 -1.07 38.62 -1.58
C GLN A 887 0.20 37.77 -1.66
N TYR A 888 0.64 37.64 -2.87
CA TYR A 888 1.86 37.17 -3.53
C TYR A 888 1.68 35.91 -4.42
#